data_8e9eebda1d18510ec3a23aadc0457ce2
#
_entry.id   8e9eebda1d18510ec3a23aadc0457ce2
#
_cell.length_a   1.000
_cell.length_b   1.000
_cell.length_c   1.000
_cell.angle_alpha   90.00
_cell.angle_beta   90.00
_cell.angle_gamma   90.00
#
_symmetry.space_group_name_H-M   'P 1'
#
loop_
_entity.id
_entity.type
_entity.pdbx_description
1 polymer ?
#
loop_
_entity_poly.entity_id
_entity_poly.type
_entity_poly.pdbx_seq_one_letter_code
_entity_poly.pdbx_strand_id
1 'polypeptide(L)'
;MPEIKKYSTKDELLAADKKYDHKTSVVGKSALSFPGYINSTRTQMFTSHLNQFLDVLTPEFPYMFTGAENVVGKNSTGYKKAKHDSVVYRKIMKFEDIIEKPLEGYVFLYDKKKKKYSVIHRTENEDLVEDYAFRYDNTRLDELVDGEELPKGEILCKASAYDESMNYRYGRNAPVMCVLDPYTSEDAAEIAESFSKAMSAVKEKTIEAGMNLNDIPLNLYGDEDHYKVFPDVGEYCKSTIFATRTLFNEQIFFDLKDDSLRSTKDFDREYYTLGAGSRIVDITIFCNNDDFPKNSFTKQIRKYKKSQEKFYRAVMETCQEIMDSGEDFTKEIDDLLVRARDFIDETTKWVDSGDHCFGNIKIDFKIEKVTPLGVGGKFTGRMGNKSVVSRIVPDEDMPITDTGKRVLVKLNLLAIINRTTGYVPHELYATFVLDRAREKLAEMDKLKDQEKFLFQIIDDFNHRQAKAMHEHYKSLSTSEKKDYISDCIYEGIHIEQVPIWEDRPIFEVLHDMYHKYEWLKPYTIYQRKWGKEYETLTKSIVGEMYMFRLKQTSEKGFSARNQGAVNMKGLPERSYKNRNNTDISSDTAIRSGEFETLTLNTAMDPEELALWHCFYRTSPKARKDMAKSIYKNESVLQIDDAYDIRTAQLFGVIFKSLSFKIDFVDSDEEVRSLDSIVMKEQRWGGKVFIMTDYDFYMMKVKEEITDKIKEEYPIITKPELDQKVEDMMATTRRLIGNKK
;
A
#
# COMPACT_ATOMS: atom_id res chain seq x y z
N MET A 1 28.65 -28.78 14.80
CA MET A 1 28.23 -28.03 13.61
C MET A 1 28.28 -28.99 12.43
N PRO A 2 27.30 -29.06 11.54
CA PRO A 2 27.44 -29.88 10.34
C PRO A 2 28.61 -29.37 9.51
N GLU A 3 29.44 -30.30 9.01
CA GLU A 3 30.56 -29.95 8.13
C GLU A 3 30.05 -29.22 6.88
N ILE A 4 30.58 -28.03 6.64
CA ILE A 4 30.28 -27.27 5.44
C ILE A 4 30.97 -27.99 4.27
N LYS A 5 30.19 -28.64 3.40
CA LYS A 5 30.69 -29.22 2.16
C LYS A 5 31.20 -28.11 1.26
N LYS A 6 32.51 -28.18 0.92
CA LYS A 6 33.12 -27.32 -0.08
C LYS A 6 33.07 -28.02 -1.43
N TYR A 7 32.56 -27.31 -2.44
CA TYR A 7 32.59 -27.76 -3.82
C TYR A 7 33.80 -27.10 -4.52
N SER A 8 34.60 -27.89 -5.19
CA SER A 8 35.83 -27.41 -5.79
C SER A 8 35.68 -26.99 -7.26
N THR A 9 34.59 -27.44 -7.89
CA THR A 9 34.29 -27.11 -9.30
C THR A 9 32.85 -26.67 -9.49
N LYS A 10 32.62 -25.91 -10.58
CA LYS A 10 31.27 -25.50 -10.98
C LYS A 10 30.35 -26.70 -11.23
N ASP A 11 30.92 -27.78 -11.82
CA ASP A 11 30.13 -28.99 -12.14
C ASP A 11 29.69 -29.75 -10.88
N GLU A 12 30.55 -29.79 -9.85
CA GLU A 12 30.18 -30.36 -8.55
C GLU A 12 29.09 -29.55 -7.88
N LEU A 13 29.15 -28.22 -7.94
CA LEU A 13 28.12 -27.34 -7.42
C LEU A 13 26.79 -27.56 -8.14
N LEU A 14 26.80 -27.61 -9.47
CA LEU A 14 25.61 -27.85 -10.29
C LEU A 14 25.03 -29.27 -10.05
N ALA A 15 25.88 -30.28 -9.89
CA ALA A 15 25.45 -31.62 -9.56
C ALA A 15 24.82 -31.74 -8.18
N ALA A 16 25.32 -30.96 -7.21
CA ALA A 16 24.72 -30.87 -5.88
C ALA A 16 23.39 -30.11 -5.91
N ASP A 17 23.30 -29.04 -6.68
CA ASP A 17 22.09 -28.23 -6.83
C ASP A 17 20.96 -29.03 -7.52
N LYS A 18 21.28 -29.84 -8.53
CA LYS A 18 20.32 -30.76 -9.16
C LYS A 18 19.72 -31.80 -8.19
N LYS A 19 20.41 -32.11 -7.10
CA LYS A 19 19.91 -33.02 -6.05
C LYS A 19 19.06 -32.30 -5.01
N TYR A 20 19.06 -30.98 -5.02
CA TYR A 20 18.28 -30.20 -4.06
C TYR A 20 16.81 -30.24 -4.44
N ASP A 21 15.99 -30.69 -3.51
CA ASP A 21 14.55 -30.67 -3.74
C ASP A 21 13.99 -29.27 -3.46
N HIS A 22 13.77 -28.52 -4.54
CA HIS A 22 13.22 -27.16 -4.47
C HIS A 22 11.83 -27.10 -3.82
N LYS A 23 11.11 -28.22 -3.73
CA LYS A 23 9.82 -28.30 -3.04
C LYS A 23 9.95 -28.08 -1.53
N THR A 24 11.15 -28.28 -0.98
CA THR A 24 11.45 -28.00 0.43
C THR A 24 11.92 -26.58 0.67
N SER A 25 12.12 -25.80 -0.40
CA SER A 25 12.43 -24.37 -0.28
C SER A 25 11.27 -23.59 0.30
N VAL A 26 11.59 -22.50 1.01
CA VAL A 26 10.58 -21.56 1.48
C VAL A 26 9.73 -21.09 0.29
N VAL A 27 8.40 -21.13 0.43
CA VAL A 27 7.44 -20.74 -0.61
C VAL A 27 7.83 -19.42 -1.30
N GLY A 28 8.28 -18.43 -0.52
CA GLY A 28 8.75 -17.17 -1.04
C GLY A 28 9.93 -17.29 -2.03
N LYS A 29 10.80 -18.28 -1.87
CA LYS A 29 11.90 -18.51 -2.81
C LYS A 29 11.44 -19.17 -4.11
N SER A 30 10.47 -20.05 -4.03
CA SER A 30 9.96 -20.76 -5.21
C SER A 30 9.16 -19.87 -6.15
N ALA A 31 8.58 -18.79 -5.66
CA ALA A 31 7.90 -17.77 -6.48
C ALA A 31 8.85 -16.69 -7.05
N LEU A 32 10.16 -16.75 -6.72
CA LEU A 32 11.16 -15.81 -7.23
C LEU A 32 11.38 -16.02 -8.74
N SER A 33 11.24 -14.96 -9.50
CA SER A 33 11.50 -14.97 -10.93
C SER A 33 13.00 -15.10 -11.21
N PHE A 34 13.39 -16.00 -12.10
CA PHE A 34 14.76 -16.26 -12.52
C PHE A 34 15.75 -16.46 -11.34
N PRO A 35 15.51 -17.46 -10.47
CA PRO A 35 16.43 -17.77 -9.37
C PRO A 35 17.82 -18.12 -9.91
N GLY A 36 18.85 -17.71 -9.21
CA GLY A 36 20.24 -17.90 -9.64
C GLY A 36 20.85 -16.73 -10.41
N TYR A 37 20.05 -15.79 -10.85
CA TYR A 37 20.50 -14.57 -11.52
C TYR A 37 20.29 -13.30 -10.68
N ILE A 38 19.82 -13.45 -9.48
CA ILE A 38 19.59 -12.38 -8.53
C ILE A 38 20.52 -12.53 -7.34
N ASN A 39 20.99 -11.44 -6.77
CA ASN A 39 21.83 -11.50 -5.58
C ASN A 39 21.03 -11.95 -4.35
N SER A 40 21.72 -12.51 -3.34
CA SER A 40 21.11 -13.04 -2.12
C SER A 40 20.30 -11.99 -1.36
N THR A 41 20.75 -10.75 -1.35
CA THR A 41 20.05 -9.64 -0.68
C THR A 41 18.68 -9.39 -1.32
N ARG A 42 18.59 -9.36 -2.64
CA ARG A 42 17.34 -9.18 -3.37
C ARG A 42 16.42 -10.39 -3.24
N THR A 43 16.97 -11.59 -3.19
CA THR A 43 16.18 -12.79 -2.88
C THR A 43 15.52 -12.70 -1.51
N GLN A 44 16.24 -12.25 -0.48
CA GLN A 44 15.67 -12.02 0.85
C GLN A 44 14.65 -10.90 0.86
N MET A 45 14.88 -9.81 0.12
CA MET A 45 13.92 -8.72 -0.02
C MET A 45 12.61 -9.20 -0.66
N PHE A 46 12.67 -10.00 -1.72
CA PHE A 46 11.48 -10.56 -2.34
C PHE A 46 10.70 -11.45 -1.37
N THR A 47 11.37 -12.34 -0.63
CA THR A 47 10.74 -13.17 0.39
C THR A 47 10.07 -12.32 1.48
N SER A 48 10.72 -11.24 1.91
CA SER A 48 10.14 -10.27 2.84
C SER A 48 8.93 -9.54 2.25
N HIS A 49 8.95 -9.23 0.96
CA HIS A 49 7.83 -8.60 0.28
C HIS A 49 6.61 -9.52 0.19
N LEU A 50 6.82 -10.81 -0.04
CA LEU A 50 5.71 -11.78 -0.02
C LEU A 50 5.01 -11.89 1.34
N ASN A 51 5.72 -11.67 2.45
CA ASN A 51 5.10 -11.58 3.77
C ASN A 51 4.27 -10.29 3.97
N GLN A 52 4.38 -9.34 3.06
CA GLN A 52 3.69 -8.05 3.10
C GLN A 52 2.69 -7.88 1.95
N PHE A 53 2.48 -8.94 1.17
CA PHE A 53 1.61 -8.88 0.03
C PHE A 53 0.13 -8.73 0.45
N LEU A 54 -0.64 -8.07 -0.40
CA LEU A 54 -2.08 -7.95 -0.27
C LEU A 54 -2.76 -8.66 -1.43
N ASP A 55 -3.78 -9.43 -1.11
CA ASP A 55 -4.62 -10.01 -2.13
C ASP A 55 -5.41 -8.89 -2.85
N VAL A 56 -5.31 -8.87 -4.16
CA VAL A 56 -6.06 -7.93 -4.99
C VAL A 56 -7.34 -8.58 -5.50
N LEU A 57 -8.38 -7.78 -5.72
CA LEU A 57 -9.70 -8.31 -6.09
C LEU A 57 -9.74 -8.98 -7.47
N THR A 58 -8.87 -8.57 -8.38
CA THR A 58 -8.81 -9.08 -9.76
C THR A 58 -7.40 -9.50 -10.12
N PRO A 59 -6.84 -10.53 -9.48
CA PRO A 59 -5.49 -11.01 -9.78
C PRO A 59 -5.45 -11.74 -11.12
N GLU A 60 -4.27 -11.75 -11.73
CA GLU A 60 -3.98 -12.45 -12.99
C GLU A 60 -2.90 -13.51 -12.78
N PHE A 61 -2.86 -14.51 -13.64
CA PHE A 61 -1.77 -15.45 -13.67
C PHE A 61 -0.55 -14.83 -14.37
N PRO A 62 0.69 -15.01 -13.87
CA PRO A 62 1.87 -14.40 -14.47
C PRO A 62 2.18 -14.97 -15.86
N TYR A 63 2.51 -14.12 -16.83
CA TYR A 63 2.95 -14.58 -18.16
C TYR A 63 4.24 -15.40 -18.10
N MET A 64 5.15 -15.01 -17.22
CA MET A 64 6.36 -15.79 -16.92
C MET A 64 6.20 -16.41 -15.55
N PHE A 65 5.73 -17.65 -15.43
CA PHE A 65 5.48 -18.31 -14.14
C PHE A 65 6.61 -19.26 -13.75
N THR A 66 6.72 -19.57 -12.48
CA THR A 66 7.81 -20.40 -11.92
C THR A 66 7.41 -21.87 -11.70
N GLY A 67 6.13 -22.19 -11.83
CA GLY A 67 5.54 -23.48 -11.45
C GLY A 67 5.21 -23.59 -9.96
N ALA A 68 5.74 -22.69 -9.11
CA ALA A 68 5.36 -22.60 -7.70
C ALA A 68 3.90 -22.24 -7.53
N GLU A 69 3.37 -21.40 -8.38
CA GLU A 69 1.99 -20.93 -8.40
C GLU A 69 1.00 -22.11 -8.45
N ASN A 70 1.32 -23.15 -9.24
CA ASN A 70 0.48 -24.35 -9.36
C ASN A 70 0.55 -25.25 -8.12
N VAL A 71 1.70 -25.28 -7.43
CA VAL A 71 1.91 -26.10 -6.24
C VAL A 71 1.35 -25.41 -4.99
N VAL A 72 1.62 -24.11 -4.84
CA VAL A 72 1.13 -23.31 -3.72
C VAL A 72 -0.39 -23.29 -3.71
N GLY A 73 -1.03 -23.02 -4.85
CA GLY A 73 -2.47 -23.00 -4.97
C GLY A 73 -3.14 -24.26 -4.45
N LYS A 74 -2.65 -25.43 -4.84
CA LYS A 74 -3.21 -26.72 -4.44
C LYS A 74 -2.99 -27.11 -2.98
N ASN A 75 -2.04 -26.48 -2.28
CA ASN A 75 -1.65 -26.78 -0.91
C ASN A 75 -1.89 -25.62 0.06
N SER A 76 -2.55 -24.57 -0.37
CA SER A 76 -2.84 -23.38 0.44
C SER A 76 -4.04 -23.59 1.37
N THR A 77 -4.17 -22.68 2.34
CA THR A 77 -5.32 -22.57 3.25
C THR A 77 -6.34 -21.52 2.80
N GLY A 78 -6.07 -20.76 1.73
CA GLY A 78 -6.95 -19.69 1.21
C GLY A 78 -8.20 -20.20 0.48
N TYR A 79 -8.58 -21.47 0.66
CA TYR A 79 -9.84 -22.03 0.18
C TYR A 79 -10.33 -23.12 1.14
N LYS A 80 -11.63 -23.37 1.12
CA LYS A 80 -12.25 -24.40 1.95
C LYS A 80 -12.85 -25.46 1.02
N LYS A 81 -12.56 -26.72 1.33
CA LYS A 81 -13.04 -27.87 0.53
C LYS A 81 -13.57 -28.99 1.40
N ALA A 82 -14.43 -29.80 0.86
CA ALA A 82 -14.86 -31.05 1.48
C ALA A 82 -13.65 -32.00 1.59
N LYS A 83 -13.15 -32.24 2.80
CA LYS A 83 -11.97 -33.10 3.04
C LYS A 83 -12.26 -34.58 2.73
N HIS A 84 -13.52 -34.97 2.83
CA HIS A 84 -14.04 -36.32 2.62
C HIS A 84 -15.41 -36.25 1.97
N ASP A 85 -15.92 -37.38 1.48
CA ASP A 85 -17.31 -37.52 1.06
C ASP A 85 -18.20 -37.21 2.27
N SER A 86 -18.92 -36.11 2.24
CA SER A 86 -19.63 -35.55 3.41
C SER A 86 -21.05 -35.20 3.04
N VAL A 87 -21.87 -35.00 4.04
CA VAL A 87 -23.25 -34.48 3.89
C VAL A 87 -23.33 -33.19 4.67
N VAL A 88 -24.02 -32.20 4.14
CA VAL A 88 -24.37 -31.00 4.89
C VAL A 88 -25.33 -31.39 6.01
N TYR A 89 -24.85 -31.36 7.24
CA TYR A 89 -25.67 -31.69 8.41
C TYR A 89 -26.64 -30.58 8.74
N ARG A 90 -26.13 -29.35 8.84
CA ARG A 90 -26.92 -28.14 9.09
C ARG A 90 -26.17 -26.89 8.67
N LYS A 91 -26.90 -25.94 8.06
CA LYS A 91 -26.40 -24.60 7.74
C LYS A 91 -27.13 -23.60 8.62
N ILE A 92 -26.40 -22.74 9.32
CA ILE A 92 -26.94 -21.71 10.22
C ILE A 92 -26.29 -20.38 9.85
N MET A 93 -27.13 -19.41 9.47
CA MET A 93 -26.64 -18.11 9.07
C MET A 93 -27.07 -17.04 10.08
N LYS A 94 -26.18 -16.08 10.34
CA LYS A 94 -26.43 -14.98 11.28
C LYS A 94 -27.36 -13.95 10.64
N PHE A 95 -28.38 -13.49 11.33
CA PHE A 95 -29.31 -12.47 10.88
C PHE A 95 -30.24 -12.85 9.72
N GLU A 96 -30.52 -14.12 9.49
CA GLU A 96 -31.46 -14.58 8.46
C GLU A 96 -32.87 -13.99 8.59
N ASP A 97 -33.28 -13.60 9.83
CA ASP A 97 -34.56 -12.97 10.10
C ASP A 97 -34.57 -11.44 9.92
N ILE A 98 -33.41 -10.86 9.57
CA ILE A 98 -33.25 -9.41 9.38
C ILE A 98 -32.90 -9.06 7.94
N ILE A 99 -32.01 -9.83 7.31
CA ILE A 99 -31.39 -9.54 6.00
C ILE A 99 -31.59 -10.70 5.02
N GLU A 100 -31.76 -10.38 3.76
CA GLU A 100 -31.98 -11.40 2.71
C GLU A 100 -30.75 -12.26 2.41
N LYS A 101 -29.55 -11.68 2.49
CA LYS A 101 -28.27 -12.35 2.20
C LYS A 101 -27.33 -12.21 3.39
N PRO A 102 -27.41 -13.13 4.36
CA PRO A 102 -26.49 -13.17 5.49
C PRO A 102 -25.04 -13.36 5.03
N LEU A 103 -24.11 -12.63 5.68
CA LEU A 103 -22.69 -12.64 5.33
C LEU A 103 -21.83 -13.42 6.31
N GLU A 104 -22.42 -13.96 7.37
CA GLU A 104 -21.73 -14.68 8.44
C GLU A 104 -22.54 -15.92 8.83
N GLY A 105 -21.89 -17.06 9.12
CA GLY A 105 -22.58 -18.27 9.53
C GLY A 105 -21.68 -19.48 9.63
N TYR A 106 -22.28 -20.64 9.89
CA TYR A 106 -21.60 -21.91 10.02
C TYR A 106 -22.30 -23.00 9.21
N VAL A 107 -21.51 -23.82 8.53
CA VAL A 107 -21.97 -25.02 7.81
C VAL A 107 -21.36 -26.24 8.47
N PHE A 108 -22.18 -27.06 9.07
CA PHE A 108 -21.81 -28.30 9.71
C PHE A 108 -21.84 -29.45 8.70
N LEU A 109 -20.74 -30.20 8.60
CA LEU A 109 -20.58 -31.32 7.66
C LEU A 109 -20.41 -32.64 8.43
N TYR A 110 -21.01 -33.69 7.92
CA TYR A 110 -20.89 -35.05 8.45
C TYR A 110 -20.21 -35.97 7.45
N ASP A 111 -19.07 -36.55 7.83
CA ASP A 111 -18.37 -37.60 7.06
C ASP A 111 -18.95 -38.98 7.41
N LYS A 112 -19.74 -39.56 6.50
CA LYS A 112 -20.39 -40.84 6.66
C LYS A 112 -19.41 -42.02 6.86
N LYS A 113 -18.21 -41.94 6.24
CA LYS A 113 -17.20 -43.04 6.34
C LYS A 113 -16.45 -43.03 7.64
N LYS A 114 -16.07 -41.84 8.10
CA LYS A 114 -15.32 -41.64 9.33
C LYS A 114 -16.20 -41.44 10.57
N LYS A 115 -17.50 -41.28 10.35
CA LYS A 115 -18.46 -40.94 11.41
C LYS A 115 -17.98 -39.72 12.23
N LYS A 116 -17.64 -38.62 11.48
CA LYS A 116 -17.02 -37.47 12.08
C LYS A 116 -17.67 -36.18 11.60
N TYR A 117 -18.00 -35.30 12.54
CA TYR A 117 -18.49 -33.96 12.24
C TYR A 117 -17.35 -32.96 12.12
N SER A 118 -17.55 -31.98 11.24
CA SER A 118 -16.69 -30.80 11.06
C SER A 118 -17.54 -29.57 10.80
N VAL A 119 -16.98 -28.39 10.99
CA VAL A 119 -17.66 -27.13 10.74
C VAL A 119 -16.83 -26.26 9.81
N ILE A 120 -17.50 -25.53 8.91
CA ILE A 120 -16.92 -24.51 8.06
C ILE A 120 -17.54 -23.18 8.46
N HIS A 121 -16.69 -22.23 8.81
CA HIS A 121 -17.11 -20.86 9.06
C HIS A 121 -17.30 -20.13 7.71
N ARG A 122 -18.52 -19.69 7.44
CA ARG A 122 -18.83 -18.82 6.29
C ARG A 122 -18.61 -17.38 6.72
N THR A 123 -17.64 -16.74 6.10
CA THR A 123 -17.33 -15.31 6.28
C THR A 123 -17.05 -14.66 4.92
N GLU A 124 -17.29 -13.37 4.78
CA GLU A 124 -17.00 -12.64 3.54
C GLU A 124 -15.48 -12.51 3.31
N ASN A 125 -14.78 -12.20 4.37
CA ASN A 125 -13.35 -11.94 4.32
C ASN A 125 -12.64 -12.73 5.42
N GLU A 126 -11.35 -12.97 5.24
CA GLU A 126 -10.47 -13.52 6.27
C GLU A 126 -9.21 -12.66 6.37
N ASP A 127 -8.76 -12.38 7.58
CA ASP A 127 -7.59 -11.57 7.85
C ASP A 127 -6.34 -12.09 7.14
N LEU A 128 -5.64 -11.22 6.45
CA LEU A 128 -4.40 -11.55 5.75
C LEU A 128 -3.19 -10.90 6.45
N VAL A 129 -3.18 -9.60 6.56
CA VAL A 129 -2.10 -8.87 7.20
C VAL A 129 -2.58 -7.49 7.68
N GLU A 130 -2.40 -7.21 8.96
CA GLU A 130 -2.87 -5.99 9.63
C GLU A 130 -4.38 -5.78 9.43
N ASP A 131 -4.82 -4.63 8.87
CA ASP A 131 -6.23 -4.34 8.59
C ASP A 131 -6.67 -4.84 7.19
N TYR A 132 -5.85 -5.62 6.48
CA TYR A 132 -6.19 -6.13 5.16
C TYR A 132 -6.59 -7.59 5.22
N ALA A 133 -7.60 -7.90 4.42
CA ALA A 133 -8.19 -9.23 4.30
C ALA A 133 -8.23 -9.68 2.83
N PHE A 134 -8.33 -10.97 2.62
CA PHE A 134 -8.75 -11.48 1.33
C PHE A 134 -10.24 -11.81 1.35
N ARG A 135 -10.88 -11.61 0.21
CA ARG A 135 -12.31 -11.87 0.05
C ARG A 135 -12.55 -13.27 -0.51
N TYR A 136 -13.50 -13.98 0.09
CA TYR A 136 -13.96 -15.25 -0.43
C TYR A 136 -15.04 -15.10 -1.51
N ASP A 137 -14.95 -15.94 -2.53
CA ASP A 137 -16.10 -16.31 -3.33
C ASP A 137 -16.83 -17.44 -2.59
N ASN A 138 -17.98 -17.09 -2.03
CA ASN A 138 -18.81 -17.99 -1.23
C ASN A 138 -19.99 -18.56 -2.03
N THR A 139 -20.06 -18.36 -3.35
CA THR A 139 -21.21 -18.72 -4.18
C THR A 139 -21.65 -20.15 -3.93
N ARG A 140 -20.73 -21.11 -3.99
CA ARG A 140 -21.04 -22.51 -3.74
C ARG A 140 -21.49 -22.79 -2.31
N LEU A 141 -20.84 -22.17 -1.33
CA LEU A 141 -21.17 -22.33 0.10
C LEU A 141 -22.57 -21.75 0.40
N ASP A 142 -22.94 -20.66 -0.27
CA ASP A 142 -24.25 -20.02 -0.11
C ASP A 142 -25.40 -20.84 -0.75
N GLU A 143 -25.12 -21.63 -1.78
CA GLU A 143 -26.09 -22.53 -2.45
C GLU A 143 -26.36 -23.82 -1.67
N LEU A 144 -25.50 -24.22 -0.71
CA LEU A 144 -25.65 -25.46 0.04
C LEU A 144 -26.98 -25.51 0.82
N VAL A 145 -27.58 -26.68 0.79
CA VAL A 145 -28.79 -26.98 1.57
C VAL A 145 -28.58 -28.17 2.51
N ASP A 146 -29.33 -28.24 3.59
CA ASP A 146 -29.24 -29.33 4.56
C ASP A 146 -29.56 -30.67 3.88
N GLY A 147 -28.75 -31.68 4.13
CA GLY A 147 -28.87 -33.02 3.55
C GLY A 147 -28.17 -33.19 2.19
N GLU A 148 -27.59 -32.15 1.61
CA GLU A 148 -26.85 -32.21 0.34
C GLU A 148 -25.56 -33.03 0.47
N GLU A 149 -25.28 -33.89 -0.53
CA GLU A 149 -24.08 -34.70 -0.56
C GLU A 149 -22.94 -33.97 -1.27
N LEU A 150 -21.77 -33.92 -0.61
CA LEU A 150 -20.56 -33.26 -1.11
C LEU A 150 -19.48 -34.32 -1.38
N PRO A 151 -19.01 -34.46 -2.62
CA PRO A 151 -17.91 -35.35 -2.95
C PRO A 151 -16.60 -34.82 -2.37
N LYS A 152 -15.70 -35.74 -2.04
CA LYS A 152 -14.36 -35.41 -1.55
C LYS A 152 -13.62 -34.52 -2.55
N GLY A 153 -13.11 -33.41 -2.06
CA GLY A 153 -12.30 -32.45 -2.85
C GLY A 153 -13.10 -31.33 -3.47
N GLU A 154 -14.43 -31.33 -3.35
CA GLU A 154 -15.27 -30.23 -3.81
C GLU A 154 -14.87 -28.92 -3.09
N ILE A 155 -14.66 -27.87 -3.87
CA ILE A 155 -14.29 -26.54 -3.37
C ILE A 155 -15.57 -25.80 -3.01
N LEU A 156 -15.68 -25.39 -1.78
CA LEU A 156 -16.87 -24.75 -1.21
C LEU A 156 -16.76 -23.22 -1.19
N CYS A 157 -15.57 -22.71 -0.95
CA CYS A 157 -15.23 -21.32 -1.15
C CYS A 157 -13.74 -21.15 -1.40
N LYS A 158 -13.37 -20.08 -2.11
CA LYS A 158 -11.98 -19.76 -2.45
C LYS A 158 -11.74 -18.26 -2.44
N ALA A 159 -10.53 -17.83 -2.08
CA ALA A 159 -10.13 -16.44 -2.21
C ALA A 159 -9.91 -16.07 -3.69
N SER A 160 -9.98 -14.77 -4.01
CA SER A 160 -9.76 -14.23 -5.36
C SER A 160 -8.38 -14.59 -5.94
N ALA A 161 -7.40 -14.86 -5.08
CA ALA A 161 -6.07 -15.32 -5.47
C ALA A 161 -6.02 -16.70 -6.14
N TYR A 162 -7.13 -17.46 -6.20
CA TYR A 162 -7.16 -18.78 -6.80
C TYR A 162 -8.08 -18.83 -8.02
N ASP A 163 -7.56 -19.35 -9.13
CA ASP A 163 -8.36 -19.60 -10.33
C ASP A 163 -9.18 -20.90 -10.23
N GLU A 164 -9.89 -21.25 -11.30
CA GLU A 164 -10.71 -22.48 -11.34
C GLU A 164 -9.87 -23.77 -11.26
N SER A 165 -8.61 -23.70 -11.71
CA SER A 165 -7.65 -24.80 -11.63
C SER A 165 -6.85 -24.83 -10.33
N MET A 166 -7.17 -23.93 -9.41
CA MET A 166 -6.47 -23.73 -8.13
C MET A 166 -5.02 -23.33 -8.30
N ASN A 167 -4.69 -22.57 -9.33
CA ASN A 167 -3.40 -21.92 -9.44
C ASN A 167 -3.42 -20.62 -8.62
N TYR A 168 -2.28 -20.32 -7.96
CA TYR A 168 -2.15 -19.14 -7.12
C TYR A 168 -1.79 -17.91 -7.93
N ARG A 169 -2.64 -16.89 -7.83
CA ARG A 169 -2.48 -15.58 -8.48
C ARG A 169 -2.37 -14.52 -7.40
N TYR A 170 -1.21 -13.91 -7.23
CA TYR A 170 -0.96 -12.97 -6.14
C TYR A 170 -0.70 -11.52 -6.62
N GLY A 171 -0.86 -11.25 -7.90
CA GLY A 171 -0.63 -9.94 -8.50
C GLY A 171 -1.26 -9.77 -9.88
N ARG A 172 -0.74 -8.82 -10.63
CA ARG A 172 -1.19 -8.51 -12.00
C ARG A 172 -0.03 -8.29 -12.95
N ASN A 173 -0.22 -8.66 -14.20
CA ASN A 173 0.68 -8.26 -15.28
C ASN A 173 0.41 -6.79 -15.63
N ALA A 174 1.46 -6.00 -15.73
CA ALA A 174 1.36 -4.59 -16.06
C ALA A 174 2.35 -4.22 -17.18
N PRO A 175 1.89 -3.59 -18.27
CA PRO A 175 2.77 -3.00 -19.28
C PRO A 175 3.64 -1.92 -18.66
N VAL A 176 4.95 -2.15 -18.69
CA VAL A 176 5.97 -1.31 -18.05
C VAL A 176 6.87 -0.65 -19.07
N MET A 177 7.15 0.61 -18.86
CA MET A 177 8.21 1.36 -19.54
C MET A 177 9.25 1.84 -18.53
N CYS A 178 10.50 1.52 -18.76
CA CYS A 178 11.60 2.05 -17.96
C CYS A 178 12.06 3.39 -18.54
N VAL A 179 11.93 4.46 -17.77
CA VAL A 179 12.18 5.84 -18.23
C VAL A 179 12.79 6.67 -17.12
N LEU A 180 13.61 7.65 -17.49
CA LEU A 180 14.09 8.70 -16.59
C LEU A 180 13.14 9.89 -16.70
N ASP A 181 12.33 10.09 -15.67
CA ASP A 181 11.34 11.15 -15.57
C ASP A 181 11.41 11.72 -14.13
N PRO A 182 11.12 13.00 -13.89
CA PRO A 182 11.09 13.56 -12.55
C PRO A 182 10.20 12.79 -11.55
N TYR A 183 9.15 12.15 -12.04
CA TYR A 183 8.23 11.35 -11.22
C TYR A 183 8.64 9.90 -11.03
N THR A 184 9.73 9.46 -11.66
CA THR A 184 10.32 8.11 -11.51
C THR A 184 11.68 8.13 -10.83
N SER A 185 11.97 9.15 -10.01
CA SER A 185 13.24 9.25 -9.28
C SER A 185 13.36 8.15 -8.23
N GLU A 186 14.54 7.50 -8.14
CA GLU A 186 14.83 6.38 -7.22
C GLU A 186 13.79 5.24 -7.32
N ASP A 187 12.99 5.03 -6.26
CA ASP A 187 11.93 4.01 -6.19
C ASP A 187 10.57 4.53 -6.63
N ALA A 188 10.48 5.78 -7.02
CA ALA A 188 9.24 6.40 -7.45
C ALA A 188 8.74 5.78 -8.75
N ALA A 189 7.44 5.55 -8.82
CA ALA A 189 6.75 5.04 -10.00
C ALA A 189 5.55 5.89 -10.33
N GLU A 190 5.37 6.22 -11.59
CA GLU A 190 4.14 6.83 -12.10
C GLU A 190 3.24 5.73 -12.66
N ILE A 191 1.98 5.69 -12.26
CA ILE A 191 1.03 4.63 -12.61
C ILE A 191 -0.24 5.18 -13.26
N ALA A 192 -0.87 4.37 -14.10
CA ALA A 192 -2.17 4.66 -14.69
C ALA A 192 -3.30 4.53 -13.66
N GLU A 193 -4.38 5.29 -13.85
CA GLU A 193 -5.56 5.23 -12.99
C GLU A 193 -6.22 3.84 -13.02
N SER A 194 -6.28 3.20 -14.19
CA SER A 194 -6.80 1.83 -14.34
C SER A 194 -5.96 0.82 -13.56
N PHE A 195 -4.63 0.94 -13.56
CA PHE A 195 -3.75 0.07 -12.78
C PHE A 195 -3.94 0.30 -11.28
N SER A 196 -4.06 1.56 -10.82
CA SER A 196 -4.40 1.89 -9.44
C SER A 196 -5.67 1.17 -8.98
N LYS A 197 -6.74 1.22 -9.78
CA LYS A 197 -8.02 0.55 -9.51
C LYS A 197 -7.91 -0.97 -9.57
N ALA A 198 -7.18 -1.51 -10.54
CA ALA A 198 -6.96 -2.95 -10.68
C ALA A 198 -6.19 -3.57 -9.50
N MET A 199 -5.34 -2.78 -8.86
CA MET A 199 -4.60 -3.15 -7.65
C MET A 199 -5.39 -2.89 -6.35
N SER A 200 -6.73 -2.83 -6.42
CA SER A 200 -7.58 -2.67 -5.24
C SER A 200 -7.54 -3.88 -4.33
N ALA A 201 -7.46 -3.63 -3.03
CA ALA A 201 -7.49 -4.64 -1.98
C ALA A 201 -8.58 -4.32 -0.94
N VAL A 202 -9.03 -5.35 -0.24
CA VAL A 202 -10.02 -5.23 0.82
C VAL A 202 -9.33 -4.85 2.13
N LYS A 203 -9.79 -3.79 2.75
CA LYS A 203 -9.43 -3.41 4.12
C LYS A 203 -10.60 -3.74 5.01
N GLU A 204 -10.38 -4.54 6.03
CA GLU A 204 -11.38 -4.91 7.02
C GLU A 204 -10.98 -4.38 8.38
N LYS A 205 -11.93 -3.88 9.14
CA LYS A 205 -11.69 -3.35 10.47
C LYS A 205 -12.93 -3.50 11.33
N THR A 206 -12.73 -3.85 12.59
CA THR A 206 -13.78 -3.73 13.61
C THR A 206 -13.73 -2.35 14.24
N ILE A 207 -14.86 -1.67 14.27
CA ILE A 207 -15.04 -0.36 14.88
C ILE A 207 -16.00 -0.50 16.04
N GLU A 208 -15.54 -0.10 17.21
CA GLU A 208 -16.31 -0.17 18.44
C GLU A 208 -17.09 1.11 18.66
N ALA A 209 -18.36 0.98 19.00
CA ALA A 209 -19.21 2.09 19.43
C ALA A 209 -19.85 1.75 20.78
N GLY A 210 -19.84 2.71 21.70
CA GLY A 210 -20.44 2.57 23.02
C GLY A 210 -21.64 3.50 23.20
N MET A 211 -22.58 3.09 24.03
CA MET A 211 -23.65 3.97 24.51
C MET A 211 -24.06 3.62 25.95
N ASN A 212 -24.49 4.64 26.68
CA ASN A 212 -25.04 4.50 28.00
C ASN A 212 -26.59 4.44 27.94
N LEU A 213 -27.22 4.05 29.04
CA LEU A 213 -28.68 3.99 29.12
C LEU A 213 -29.35 5.37 28.92
N ASN A 214 -28.63 6.45 29.21
CA ASN A 214 -29.11 7.85 29.08
C ASN A 214 -28.83 8.44 27.69
N ASP A 215 -28.17 7.68 26.80
CA ASP A 215 -27.81 8.15 25.46
C ASP A 215 -28.95 7.82 24.50
N ILE A 216 -29.26 8.76 23.61
CA ILE A 216 -30.18 8.53 22.50
C ILE A 216 -29.40 8.29 21.24
N PRO A 217 -29.52 7.12 20.59
CA PRO A 217 -28.96 6.90 19.27
C PRO A 217 -29.70 7.74 18.22
N LEU A 218 -28.95 8.37 17.31
CA LEU A 218 -29.50 9.28 16.31
C LEU A 218 -30.04 8.52 15.09
N ASN A 219 -31.12 9.03 14.48
CA ASN A 219 -31.68 8.48 13.25
C ASN A 219 -30.87 8.88 12.02
N LEU A 220 -29.77 8.16 11.73
CA LEU A 220 -28.86 8.50 10.65
C LEU A 220 -29.26 7.90 9.29
N TYR A 221 -29.98 6.79 9.28
CA TYR A 221 -30.29 5.98 8.10
C TYR A 221 -31.80 5.79 7.87
N GLY A 222 -32.61 6.20 8.79
CA GLY A 222 -34.07 6.17 8.70
C GLY A 222 -34.68 7.45 8.12
N ASP A 223 -35.97 7.48 8.09
CA ASP A 223 -36.85 8.60 7.74
C ASP A 223 -37.70 9.05 8.93
N GLU A 224 -38.73 9.86 8.69
CA GLU A 224 -39.63 10.34 9.73
C GLU A 224 -40.49 9.22 10.33
N ASP A 225 -40.81 8.20 9.53
CA ASP A 225 -41.67 7.08 9.93
C ASP A 225 -40.86 5.86 10.44
N HIS A 226 -39.63 5.70 9.98
CA HIS A 226 -38.79 4.55 10.26
C HIS A 226 -37.46 4.96 10.87
N TYR A 227 -37.31 4.71 12.17
CA TYR A 227 -36.05 5.01 12.88
C TYR A 227 -34.98 3.94 12.61
N LYS A 228 -33.86 4.35 11.99
CA LYS A 228 -32.74 3.48 11.66
C LYS A 228 -31.44 4.15 12.08
N VAL A 229 -30.76 3.58 13.08
CA VAL A 229 -29.62 4.21 13.77
C VAL A 229 -28.28 3.89 13.12
N PHE A 230 -28.18 2.74 12.44
CA PHE A 230 -26.98 2.30 11.68
C PHE A 230 -27.42 1.54 10.42
N PRO A 231 -26.52 1.37 9.43
CA PRO A 231 -26.84 0.59 8.22
C PRO A 231 -26.94 -0.90 8.57
N ASP A 232 -27.80 -1.62 7.87
CA ASP A 232 -27.90 -3.06 8.01
C ASP A 232 -26.65 -3.77 7.43
N VAL A 233 -26.42 -5.02 7.84
CA VAL A 233 -25.34 -5.85 7.28
C VAL A 233 -25.53 -5.98 5.77
N GLY A 234 -24.45 -5.72 5.01
CA GLY A 234 -24.45 -5.65 3.55
C GLY A 234 -24.59 -4.24 2.98
N GLU A 235 -25.07 -3.27 3.76
CA GLU A 235 -25.24 -1.90 3.30
C GLU A 235 -23.97 -1.07 3.45
N TYR A 236 -23.89 0.00 2.64
CA TYR A 236 -22.77 0.96 2.69
C TYR A 236 -23.04 2.08 3.67
N CYS A 237 -22.02 2.44 4.42
CA CYS A 237 -22.05 3.54 5.36
C CYS A 237 -21.96 4.90 4.65
N LYS A 238 -22.72 5.86 5.14
CA LYS A 238 -22.50 7.29 4.87
C LYS A 238 -21.19 7.74 5.54
N SER A 239 -21.03 8.99 5.91
CA SER A 239 -19.85 9.47 6.66
C SER A 239 -19.78 8.90 8.08
N THR A 240 -20.90 8.76 8.74
CA THR A 240 -21.06 8.28 10.12
C THR A 240 -21.80 6.95 10.12
N ILE A 241 -21.29 5.95 10.84
CA ILE A 241 -21.96 4.65 11.01
C ILE A 241 -23.02 4.74 12.09
N PHE A 242 -22.63 5.28 13.23
CA PHE A 242 -23.45 5.36 14.43
C PHE A 242 -23.14 6.64 15.19
N ALA A 243 -24.14 7.25 15.79
CA ALA A 243 -23.96 8.41 16.66
C ALA A 243 -24.99 8.40 17.79
N THR A 244 -24.56 8.89 18.95
CA THR A 244 -25.39 9.05 20.12
C THR A 244 -25.29 10.45 20.68
N ARG A 245 -26.34 10.86 21.37
CA ARG A 245 -26.39 12.11 22.08
C ARG A 245 -26.82 11.86 23.53
N THR A 246 -26.03 12.37 24.47
CA THR A 246 -26.35 12.29 25.91
C THR A 246 -27.44 13.29 26.25
N LEU A 247 -28.54 12.82 26.83
CA LEU A 247 -29.58 13.71 27.37
C LEU A 247 -29.14 14.28 28.71
N PHE A 248 -28.88 15.56 28.76
CA PHE A 248 -28.93 16.30 30.00
C PHE A 248 -30.37 16.66 30.33
N ASN A 249 -30.69 16.72 31.65
CA ASN A 249 -32.00 17.02 32.16
C ASN A 249 -32.57 18.30 31.51
N GLU A 250 -33.61 18.19 30.69
CA GLU A 250 -34.17 19.30 29.89
C GLU A 250 -34.50 20.55 30.74
N GLN A 251 -34.85 20.38 32.02
CA GLN A 251 -35.18 21.48 32.92
C GLN A 251 -34.01 22.43 33.20
N ILE A 252 -32.75 21.97 33.12
CA ILE A 252 -31.60 22.81 33.36
C ILE A 252 -31.33 23.74 32.16
N PHE A 253 -31.70 23.33 30.95
CA PHE A 253 -31.43 24.13 29.73
C PHE A 253 -32.31 25.38 29.64
N PHE A 254 -33.53 25.33 30.16
CA PHE A 254 -34.47 26.49 30.11
C PHE A 254 -34.11 27.61 31.09
N ASP A 255 -33.33 27.30 32.12
CA ASP A 255 -32.93 28.26 33.17
C ASP A 255 -31.55 28.90 32.96
N LEU A 256 -30.76 28.44 31.96
CA LEU A 256 -29.42 28.94 31.71
C LEU A 256 -29.39 30.07 30.67
N LYS A 257 -28.60 31.09 30.90
CA LYS A 257 -28.32 32.17 29.93
C LYS A 257 -27.48 31.64 28.75
N ASP A 258 -27.60 32.31 27.60
CA ASP A 258 -26.90 31.90 26.34
C ASP A 258 -25.39 31.64 26.48
N ASP A 259 -24.68 32.40 27.31
CA ASP A 259 -23.26 32.19 27.56
C ASP A 259 -22.96 30.92 28.39
N SER A 260 -23.89 30.58 29.31
CA SER A 260 -23.80 29.35 30.09
C SER A 260 -24.17 28.12 29.23
N LEU A 261 -25.10 28.25 28.27
CA LEU A 261 -25.45 27.22 27.32
C LEU A 261 -24.28 26.92 26.34
N ARG A 262 -23.47 27.94 25.99
CA ARG A 262 -22.27 27.74 25.17
C ARG A 262 -21.17 27.01 25.94
N SER A 263 -21.03 27.24 27.22
CA SER A 263 -20.05 26.54 28.07
C SER A 263 -20.49 25.11 28.43
N THR A 264 -21.81 24.81 28.38
CA THR A 264 -22.34 23.46 28.61
C THR A 264 -22.27 22.56 27.37
N LYS A 265 -21.91 23.08 26.20
CA LYS A 265 -21.63 22.24 25.01
C LYS A 265 -20.60 21.15 25.27
N ASP A 266 -19.66 21.39 26.18
CA ASP A 266 -18.66 20.40 26.59
C ASP A 266 -19.26 19.25 27.44
N PHE A 267 -20.48 19.40 27.94
CA PHE A 267 -21.19 18.37 28.70
C PHE A 267 -22.24 17.61 27.84
N ASP A 268 -22.67 18.19 26.72
CA ASP A 268 -23.54 17.54 25.75
C ASP A 268 -22.68 16.78 24.74
N ARG A 269 -22.32 15.54 25.10
CA ARG A 269 -21.40 14.73 24.29
C ARG A 269 -22.15 14.04 23.18
N GLU A 270 -21.81 14.41 21.94
CA GLU A 270 -22.15 13.64 20.75
C GLU A 270 -20.96 12.75 20.39
N TYR A 271 -21.24 11.44 20.28
CA TYR A 271 -20.23 10.47 19.82
C TYR A 271 -20.55 10.07 18.40
N TYR A 272 -19.54 10.18 17.52
CA TYR A 272 -19.63 9.80 16.13
C TYR A 272 -18.67 8.65 15.82
N THR A 273 -19.21 7.56 15.30
CA THR A 273 -18.41 6.45 14.79
C THR A 273 -18.32 6.59 13.28
N LEU A 274 -17.13 6.88 12.77
CA LEU A 274 -16.91 7.20 11.35
C LEU A 274 -16.60 5.96 10.52
N GLY A 275 -17.15 5.90 9.30
CA GLY A 275 -16.96 4.75 8.41
C GLY A 275 -17.25 5.04 6.94
N ALA A 276 -16.98 6.27 6.47
CA ALA A 276 -17.32 6.72 5.13
C ALA A 276 -16.91 5.73 4.00
N GLY A 277 -17.88 5.32 3.19
CA GLY A 277 -17.70 4.46 2.04
C GLY A 277 -17.34 3.00 2.38
N SER A 278 -17.51 2.58 3.64
CA SER A 278 -17.35 1.20 4.07
C SER A 278 -18.67 0.45 3.99
N ARG A 279 -18.63 -0.87 3.77
CA ARG A 279 -19.79 -1.77 3.86
C ARG A 279 -19.79 -2.49 5.21
N ILE A 280 -20.93 -2.63 5.85
CA ILE A 280 -21.06 -3.44 7.08
C ILE A 280 -21.01 -4.92 6.69
N VAL A 281 -20.06 -5.66 7.28
CA VAL A 281 -19.92 -7.12 7.08
C VAL A 281 -20.59 -7.89 8.20
N ASP A 282 -20.41 -7.46 9.43
CA ASP A 282 -21.03 -8.06 10.60
C ASP A 282 -21.30 -7.01 11.69
N ILE A 283 -22.24 -7.32 12.57
CA ILE A 283 -22.57 -6.52 13.75
C ILE A 283 -22.60 -7.45 14.96
N THR A 284 -21.88 -7.07 16.02
CA THR A 284 -21.94 -7.79 17.29
C THR A 284 -22.36 -6.84 18.40
N ILE A 285 -23.42 -7.17 19.11
CA ILE A 285 -23.96 -6.34 20.18
C ILE A 285 -23.75 -7.01 21.52
N PHE A 286 -23.17 -6.27 22.42
CA PHE A 286 -22.96 -6.65 23.81
C PHE A 286 -23.78 -5.73 24.72
N CYS A 287 -24.39 -6.26 25.77
CA CYS A 287 -25.17 -5.49 26.71
C CYS A 287 -24.94 -5.98 28.14
N ASN A 288 -24.54 -5.08 29.03
CA ASN A 288 -24.25 -5.43 30.43
C ASN A 288 -25.52 -5.45 31.31
N ASN A 289 -26.65 -5.07 30.78
CA ASN A 289 -27.87 -4.97 31.55
C ASN A 289 -29.11 -5.33 30.72
N ASP A 290 -29.95 -6.22 31.21
CA ASP A 290 -31.19 -6.64 30.57
C ASP A 290 -32.26 -5.53 30.52
N ASP A 291 -32.13 -4.48 31.33
CA ASP A 291 -33.01 -3.32 31.36
C ASP A 291 -32.78 -2.31 30.26
N PHE A 292 -32.60 -2.80 29.07
CA PHE A 292 -32.42 -1.99 27.88
C PHE A 292 -33.68 -1.17 27.57
N PRO A 293 -33.60 0.15 27.33
CA PRO A 293 -34.79 0.98 27.10
C PRO A 293 -35.63 0.45 25.92
N LYS A 294 -36.87 0.10 26.16
CA LYS A 294 -37.82 -0.43 25.15
C LYS A 294 -38.58 0.71 24.46
N ASN A 295 -37.90 1.52 23.71
CA ASN A 295 -38.44 2.64 22.93
C ASN A 295 -38.20 2.47 21.42
N SER A 296 -38.65 3.43 20.61
CA SER A 296 -38.47 3.44 19.17
C SER A 296 -37.00 3.61 18.76
N PHE A 297 -36.24 4.39 19.55
CA PHE A 297 -34.82 4.71 19.25
C PHE A 297 -33.91 3.49 19.34
N THR A 298 -34.21 2.55 20.21
CA THR A 298 -33.41 1.32 20.44
C THR A 298 -33.99 0.09 19.74
N LYS A 299 -35.05 0.24 18.97
CA LYS A 299 -35.78 -0.88 18.31
C LYS A 299 -34.87 -1.69 17.40
N GLN A 300 -34.02 -1.04 16.58
CA GLN A 300 -33.09 -1.73 15.67
C GLN A 300 -32.01 -2.50 16.46
N ILE A 301 -31.39 -1.88 17.45
CA ILE A 301 -30.35 -2.51 18.29
C ILE A 301 -30.92 -3.76 18.97
N ARG A 302 -32.11 -3.67 19.57
CA ARG A 302 -32.80 -4.82 20.19
C ARG A 302 -33.13 -5.93 19.18
N LYS A 303 -33.51 -5.57 17.95
CA LYS A 303 -33.82 -6.52 16.90
C LYS A 303 -32.55 -7.34 16.54
N TYR A 304 -31.43 -6.65 16.35
CA TYR A 304 -30.14 -7.28 16.07
C TYR A 304 -29.62 -8.14 17.25
N LYS A 305 -29.72 -7.65 18.50
CA LYS A 305 -29.37 -8.44 19.68
C LYS A 305 -30.15 -9.75 19.75
N LYS A 306 -31.48 -9.66 19.60
CA LYS A 306 -32.37 -10.83 19.63
C LYS A 306 -32.04 -11.85 18.52
N SER A 307 -31.78 -11.38 17.32
CA SER A 307 -31.40 -12.24 16.20
C SER A 307 -30.03 -12.89 16.43
N GLN A 308 -29.06 -12.15 16.98
CA GLN A 308 -27.77 -12.69 17.39
C GLN A 308 -27.91 -13.78 18.46
N GLU A 309 -28.74 -13.59 19.49
CA GLU A 309 -29.02 -14.60 20.50
C GLU A 309 -29.65 -15.86 19.88
N LYS A 310 -30.63 -15.69 18.97
CA LYS A 310 -31.23 -16.80 18.24
C LYS A 310 -30.22 -17.60 17.45
N PHE A 311 -29.29 -16.93 16.77
CA PHE A 311 -28.21 -17.53 16.03
C PHE A 311 -27.30 -18.38 16.94
N TYR A 312 -26.80 -17.81 18.04
CA TYR A 312 -25.92 -18.54 18.97
C TYR A 312 -26.63 -19.68 19.70
N ARG A 313 -27.94 -19.55 19.98
CA ARG A 313 -28.74 -20.69 20.52
C ARG A 313 -28.81 -21.84 19.52
N ALA A 314 -29.11 -21.56 18.25
CA ALA A 314 -29.15 -22.58 17.20
C ALA A 314 -27.78 -23.27 17.00
N VAL A 315 -26.69 -22.49 17.06
CA VAL A 315 -25.34 -23.03 17.01
C VAL A 315 -25.05 -23.92 18.22
N MET A 316 -25.38 -23.46 19.43
CA MET A 316 -25.20 -24.20 20.68
C MET A 316 -25.98 -25.52 20.69
N GLU A 317 -27.26 -25.49 20.30
CA GLU A 317 -28.12 -26.66 20.18
C GLU A 317 -27.53 -27.67 19.19
N THR A 318 -27.08 -27.21 18.01
CA THR A 318 -26.47 -28.09 17.00
C THR A 318 -25.16 -28.70 17.49
N CYS A 319 -24.28 -27.93 18.15
CA CYS A 319 -23.06 -28.46 18.74
C CYS A 319 -23.37 -29.47 19.83
N GLN A 320 -24.37 -29.26 20.67
CA GLN A 320 -24.78 -30.16 21.71
C GLN A 320 -25.38 -31.45 21.13
N GLU A 321 -26.25 -31.37 20.09
CA GLU A 321 -26.74 -32.56 19.38
C GLU A 321 -25.60 -33.40 18.81
N ILE A 322 -24.56 -32.78 18.23
CA ILE A 322 -23.40 -33.47 17.73
C ILE A 322 -22.63 -34.18 18.85
N MET A 323 -22.43 -33.56 19.99
CA MET A 323 -21.76 -34.17 21.13
C MET A 323 -22.57 -35.33 21.72
N ASP A 324 -23.89 -35.17 21.83
CA ASP A 324 -24.79 -36.19 22.36
C ASP A 324 -24.94 -37.40 21.43
N SER A 325 -24.60 -37.25 20.13
CA SER A 325 -24.58 -38.37 19.19
C SER A 325 -23.53 -39.43 19.50
N GLY A 326 -22.51 -39.09 20.28
CA GLY A 326 -21.40 -39.96 20.61
C GLY A 326 -20.44 -40.28 19.48
N GLU A 327 -20.58 -39.55 18.34
CA GLU A 327 -19.66 -39.65 17.19
C GLU A 327 -18.52 -38.64 17.30
N ASP A 328 -17.43 -38.89 16.57
CA ASP A 328 -16.28 -38.01 16.56
C ASP A 328 -16.61 -36.62 15.97
N PHE A 329 -15.96 -35.58 16.45
CA PHE A 329 -16.06 -34.25 15.89
C PHE A 329 -14.70 -33.52 15.90
N THR A 330 -14.60 -32.41 15.16
CA THR A 330 -13.38 -31.61 15.13
C THR A 330 -13.34 -30.63 16.30
N LYS A 331 -12.14 -30.21 16.70
CA LYS A 331 -11.93 -29.29 17.83
C LYS A 331 -12.65 -27.94 17.61
N GLU A 332 -12.79 -27.51 16.35
CA GLU A 332 -13.49 -26.26 15.99
C GLU A 332 -14.96 -26.24 16.46
N ILE A 333 -15.61 -27.42 16.55
CA ILE A 333 -16.99 -27.53 17.07
C ILE A 333 -17.00 -27.30 18.59
N ASP A 334 -16.00 -27.83 19.32
CA ASP A 334 -15.86 -27.60 20.76
C ASP A 334 -15.60 -26.14 21.08
N ASP A 335 -14.63 -25.53 20.35
CA ASP A 335 -14.31 -24.11 20.48
C ASP A 335 -15.53 -23.21 20.14
N LEU A 336 -16.35 -23.63 19.16
CA LEU A 336 -17.57 -22.92 18.76
C LEU A 336 -18.68 -23.03 19.84
N LEU A 337 -18.82 -24.19 20.46
CA LEU A 337 -19.76 -24.37 21.57
C LEU A 337 -19.41 -23.46 22.75
N VAL A 338 -18.13 -23.40 23.12
CA VAL A 338 -17.67 -22.49 24.20
C VAL A 338 -18.02 -21.05 23.86
N ARG A 339 -17.69 -20.63 22.64
CA ARG A 339 -18.01 -19.24 22.18
C ARG A 339 -19.52 -18.96 22.20
N ALA A 340 -20.34 -19.91 21.73
CA ALA A 340 -21.79 -19.73 21.73
C ALA A 340 -22.37 -19.63 23.14
N ARG A 341 -21.86 -20.45 24.10
CA ARG A 341 -22.23 -20.37 25.51
C ARG A 341 -21.85 -19.03 26.13
N ASP A 342 -20.64 -18.56 25.89
CA ASP A 342 -20.18 -17.26 26.39
C ASP A 342 -21.10 -16.11 25.97
N PHE A 343 -21.60 -16.16 24.74
CA PHE A 343 -22.56 -15.17 24.24
C PHE A 343 -23.96 -15.31 24.86
N ILE A 344 -24.43 -16.52 25.16
CA ILE A 344 -25.75 -16.77 25.71
C ILE A 344 -25.77 -16.53 27.23
N ASP A 345 -24.76 -17.01 27.93
CA ASP A 345 -24.69 -16.94 29.40
C ASP A 345 -24.19 -15.57 29.89
N GLU A 346 -23.87 -14.64 28.97
CA GLU A 346 -23.30 -13.31 29.25
C GLU A 346 -22.10 -13.34 30.23
N THR A 347 -21.36 -14.45 30.22
CA THR A 347 -20.18 -14.65 31.08
C THR A 347 -19.01 -13.78 30.65
N THR A 348 -18.99 -13.38 29.41
CA THR A 348 -18.03 -12.41 28.87
C THR A 348 -18.42 -11.01 29.26
N LYS A 349 -18.04 -10.58 30.45
CA LYS A 349 -18.01 -9.16 30.79
C LYS A 349 -16.91 -8.54 29.96
N TRP A 350 -17.23 -7.65 28.99
CA TRP A 350 -16.17 -6.87 28.38
C TRP A 350 -15.47 -6.01 29.42
N VAL A 351 -14.17 -6.18 29.43
CA VAL A 351 -13.29 -5.38 30.27
C VAL A 351 -13.10 -4.05 29.54
N ASP A 352 -13.42 -2.98 30.23
CA ASP A 352 -13.06 -1.63 29.82
C ASP A 352 -11.54 -1.56 29.58
N SER A 353 -11.11 -1.20 28.39
CA SER A 353 -9.68 -1.06 28.06
C SER A 353 -9.08 0.27 28.54
N GLY A 354 -9.53 0.75 29.68
CA GLY A 354 -8.88 1.78 30.51
C GLY A 354 -9.03 3.23 30.09
N ASP A 355 -9.30 3.55 28.83
CA ASP A 355 -9.43 4.93 28.35
C ASP A 355 -10.83 5.24 27.76
N HIS A 356 -11.65 4.23 27.51
CA HIS A 356 -12.99 4.39 26.95
C HIS A 356 -13.99 3.55 27.76
N CYS A 357 -14.81 4.20 28.54
CA CYS A 357 -15.97 3.57 29.16
C CYS A 357 -17.04 3.37 28.08
N PHE A 358 -17.22 2.12 27.60
CA PHE A 358 -18.26 1.79 26.60
C PHE A 358 -19.69 1.83 27.14
N GLY A 359 -19.86 2.22 28.38
CA GLY A 359 -21.16 2.32 29.00
C GLY A 359 -21.86 0.96 29.15
N ASN A 360 -23.19 0.95 28.95
CA ASN A 360 -24.02 -0.23 29.17
C ASN A 360 -24.13 -1.12 27.92
N ILE A 361 -23.86 -0.54 26.73
CA ILE A 361 -24.00 -1.21 25.45
C ILE A 361 -22.77 -0.93 24.63
N LYS A 362 -22.19 -1.99 24.05
CA LYS A 362 -21.13 -1.94 23.07
C LYS A 362 -21.62 -2.58 21.77
N ILE A 363 -21.37 -1.91 20.66
CA ILE A 363 -21.69 -2.39 19.32
C ILE A 363 -20.39 -2.43 18.53
N ASP A 364 -19.99 -3.63 18.12
CA ASP A 364 -18.86 -3.84 17.25
C ASP A 364 -19.35 -3.93 15.80
N PHE A 365 -18.96 -2.98 14.98
CA PHE A 365 -19.22 -2.95 13.55
C PHE A 365 -18.01 -3.51 12.82
N LYS A 366 -18.13 -4.69 12.23
CA LYS A 366 -17.13 -5.22 11.31
C LYS A 366 -17.40 -4.62 9.94
N ILE A 367 -16.49 -3.79 9.47
CA ILE A 367 -16.63 -3.05 8.21
C ILE A 367 -15.55 -3.46 7.22
N GLU A 368 -15.88 -3.41 5.94
CA GLU A 368 -14.92 -3.55 4.87
C GLU A 368 -14.90 -2.32 3.96
N LYS A 369 -13.74 -2.04 3.40
CA LYS A 369 -13.55 -0.98 2.41
C LYS A 369 -12.62 -1.44 1.31
N VAL A 370 -13.08 -1.35 0.07
CA VAL A 370 -12.21 -1.55 -1.10
C VAL A 370 -11.35 -0.31 -1.30
N THR A 371 -10.04 -0.48 -1.28
CA THR A 371 -9.08 0.62 -1.40
C THR A 371 -8.20 0.43 -2.63
N PRO A 372 -8.18 1.37 -3.59
CA PRO A 372 -7.25 1.33 -4.71
C PRO A 372 -5.81 1.55 -4.25
N LEU A 373 -4.84 1.28 -5.12
CA LEU A 373 -3.45 1.60 -4.87
C LEU A 373 -3.24 3.11 -4.99
N GLY A 374 -3.18 3.82 -3.87
CA GLY A 374 -3.05 5.27 -3.81
C GLY A 374 -1.61 5.78 -3.92
N VAL A 375 -1.44 7.09 -4.07
CA VAL A 375 -0.14 7.77 -3.99
C VAL A 375 0.52 7.48 -2.65
N GLY A 376 1.85 7.22 -2.65
CA GLY A 376 2.60 6.77 -1.48
C GLY A 376 2.40 5.29 -1.13
N GLY A 377 1.46 4.60 -1.77
CA GLY A 377 1.30 3.16 -1.67
C GLY A 377 2.48 2.42 -2.33
N LYS A 378 2.77 1.22 -1.86
CA LYS A 378 3.90 0.43 -2.35
C LYS A 378 3.44 -0.82 -3.06
N PHE A 379 4.14 -1.12 -4.14
CA PHE A 379 3.99 -2.34 -4.91
C PHE A 379 5.37 -2.84 -5.35
N THR A 380 5.48 -4.05 -5.81
CA THR A 380 6.77 -4.63 -6.18
C THR A 380 6.61 -5.67 -7.28
N GLY A 381 7.63 -5.82 -8.09
CA GLY A 381 7.82 -7.00 -8.93
C GLY A 381 8.44 -8.17 -8.17
N ARG A 382 8.74 -9.25 -8.87
CA ARG A 382 9.25 -10.51 -8.28
C ARG A 382 10.75 -10.55 -8.03
N MET A 383 11.45 -9.42 -8.12
CA MET A 383 12.92 -9.35 -8.00
C MET A 383 13.37 -8.43 -6.85
N GLY A 384 12.50 -8.17 -5.89
CA GLY A 384 12.80 -7.27 -4.79
C GLY A 384 12.90 -5.79 -5.20
N ASN A 385 12.33 -5.43 -6.33
CA ASN A 385 12.27 -4.08 -6.90
C ASN A 385 11.03 -3.33 -6.43
N LYS A 386 10.98 -3.06 -5.14
CA LYS A 386 9.87 -2.32 -4.51
C LYS A 386 9.82 -0.88 -5.00
N SER A 387 8.63 -0.47 -5.44
CA SER A 387 8.37 0.89 -5.92
C SER A 387 7.30 1.58 -5.07
N VAL A 388 7.32 2.91 -5.10
CA VAL A 388 6.37 3.77 -4.41
C VAL A 388 5.61 4.60 -5.45
N VAL A 389 4.30 4.61 -5.36
CA VAL A 389 3.49 5.44 -6.26
C VAL A 389 3.74 6.91 -5.98
N SER A 390 4.39 7.59 -6.91
CA SER A 390 4.63 9.04 -6.85
C SER A 390 3.46 9.83 -7.41
N ARG A 391 2.83 9.29 -8.46
CA ARG A 391 1.74 9.96 -9.17
C ARG A 391 0.82 8.92 -9.82
N ILE A 392 -0.49 9.24 -9.82
CA ILE A 392 -1.51 8.52 -10.59
C ILE A 392 -1.93 9.43 -11.73
N VAL A 393 -1.91 8.90 -12.94
CA VAL A 393 -2.16 9.66 -14.18
C VAL A 393 -3.38 9.05 -14.87
N PRO A 394 -4.27 9.87 -15.45
CA PRO A 394 -5.33 9.38 -16.33
C PRO A 394 -4.75 8.47 -17.43
N ASP A 395 -5.43 7.42 -17.77
CA ASP A 395 -4.93 6.43 -18.73
C ASP A 395 -4.60 7.08 -20.09
N GLU A 396 -5.36 8.09 -20.49
CA GLU A 396 -5.16 8.83 -21.75
C GLU A 396 -3.86 9.61 -21.82
N ASP A 397 -3.30 10.00 -20.66
CA ASP A 397 -2.03 10.72 -20.56
C ASP A 397 -0.81 9.81 -20.39
N MET A 398 -1.04 8.49 -20.19
CA MET A 398 0.04 7.51 -20.16
C MET A 398 0.56 7.20 -21.58
N PRO A 399 1.86 6.86 -21.72
CA PRO A 399 2.43 6.53 -23.03
C PRO A 399 1.68 5.38 -23.72
N ILE A 400 1.59 5.46 -25.04
CA ILE A 400 0.98 4.43 -25.89
C ILE A 400 1.96 4.00 -26.99
N THR A 401 1.98 2.70 -27.30
CA THR A 401 2.79 2.17 -28.40
C THR A 401 2.12 2.42 -29.75
N ASP A 402 2.88 2.30 -30.83
CA ASP A 402 2.39 2.35 -32.22
C ASP A 402 1.38 1.23 -32.55
N THR A 403 1.32 0.16 -31.73
CA THR A 403 0.31 -0.91 -31.84
C THR A 403 -0.92 -0.65 -30.96
N GLY A 404 -0.98 0.47 -30.23
CA GLY A 404 -2.09 0.82 -29.36
C GLY A 404 -2.01 0.26 -27.94
N LYS A 405 -0.93 -0.43 -27.57
CA LYS A 405 -0.72 -0.90 -26.19
C LYS A 405 -0.37 0.28 -25.29
N ARG A 406 -1.12 0.46 -24.22
CA ARG A 406 -0.89 1.54 -23.26
C ARG A 406 0.04 1.08 -22.15
N VAL A 407 1.01 1.91 -21.81
CA VAL A 407 1.86 1.73 -20.63
C VAL A 407 1.02 2.01 -19.37
N LEU A 408 1.06 1.12 -18.41
CA LEU A 408 0.35 1.29 -17.14
C LEU A 408 1.27 1.70 -15.98
N VAL A 409 2.57 1.41 -16.10
CA VAL A 409 3.55 1.73 -15.07
C VAL A 409 4.84 2.26 -15.70
N LYS A 410 5.32 3.38 -15.20
CA LYS A 410 6.67 3.90 -15.50
C LYS A 410 7.58 3.69 -14.31
N LEU A 411 8.75 3.08 -14.55
CA LEU A 411 9.78 2.79 -13.54
C LEU A 411 11.09 3.49 -13.85
N ASN A 412 11.92 3.69 -12.83
CA ASN A 412 13.25 4.24 -12.98
C ASN A 412 14.22 3.20 -13.55
N LEU A 413 14.81 3.51 -14.70
CA LEU A 413 15.83 2.67 -15.33
C LEU A 413 17.10 2.53 -14.46
N LEU A 414 17.55 3.61 -13.81
CA LEU A 414 18.77 3.61 -13.00
C LEU A 414 18.64 2.77 -11.74
N ALA A 415 17.43 2.66 -11.17
CA ALA A 415 17.19 1.81 -10.00
C ALA A 415 17.50 0.34 -10.26
N ILE A 416 17.34 -0.12 -11.51
CA ILE A 416 17.67 -1.48 -11.93
C ILE A 416 19.19 -1.70 -11.87
N ILE A 417 19.97 -0.76 -12.41
CA ILE A 417 21.43 -0.83 -12.50
C ILE A 417 22.03 -0.74 -11.10
N ASN A 418 21.64 0.27 -10.32
CA ASN A 418 22.18 0.52 -8.98
C ASN A 418 21.95 -0.64 -8.00
N ARG A 419 20.92 -1.43 -8.23
CA ARG A 419 20.51 -2.54 -7.34
C ARG A 419 20.85 -3.91 -7.88
N THR A 420 21.55 -3.97 -9.00
CA THR A 420 21.92 -5.23 -9.67
C THR A 420 20.73 -6.18 -9.89
N THR A 421 19.56 -5.62 -10.19
CA THR A 421 18.35 -6.37 -10.55
C THR A 421 18.27 -6.57 -12.05
N GLY A 422 19.35 -7.08 -12.65
CA GLY A 422 19.53 -7.22 -14.10
C GLY A 422 18.50 -8.07 -14.83
N TYR A 423 17.71 -8.82 -14.07
CA TYR A 423 16.63 -9.64 -14.64
C TYR A 423 15.32 -8.92 -14.90
N VAL A 424 15.11 -7.74 -14.33
CA VAL A 424 13.96 -6.88 -14.69
C VAL A 424 13.93 -6.62 -16.20
N PRO A 425 15.02 -6.20 -16.86
CA PRO A 425 15.05 -6.09 -18.32
C PRO A 425 14.77 -7.40 -19.06
N HIS A 426 15.21 -8.55 -18.52
CA HIS A 426 14.96 -9.84 -19.16
C HIS A 426 13.48 -10.26 -19.06
N GLU A 427 12.84 -10.03 -17.90
CA GLU A 427 11.39 -10.26 -17.77
C GLU A 427 10.62 -9.36 -18.74
N LEU A 428 10.95 -8.07 -18.78
CA LEU A 428 10.33 -7.11 -19.71
C LEU A 428 10.54 -7.50 -21.17
N TYR A 429 11.73 -7.96 -21.53
CA TYR A 429 12.00 -8.36 -22.90
C TYR A 429 11.32 -9.68 -23.25
N ALA A 430 11.29 -10.66 -22.36
CA ALA A 430 10.60 -11.93 -22.57
C ALA A 430 9.10 -11.70 -22.81
N THR A 431 8.45 -10.92 -21.96
CA THR A 431 7.03 -10.59 -22.12
C THR A 431 6.77 -9.70 -23.33
N PHE A 432 7.69 -8.79 -23.68
CA PHE A 432 7.63 -8.06 -24.95
C PHE A 432 7.64 -9.02 -26.16
N VAL A 433 8.49 -10.06 -26.14
CA VAL A 433 8.49 -11.09 -27.19
C VAL A 433 7.12 -11.81 -27.29
N LEU A 434 6.55 -12.17 -26.14
CA LEU A 434 5.23 -12.81 -26.08
C LEU A 434 4.12 -11.90 -26.58
N ASP A 435 4.15 -10.61 -26.25
CA ASP A 435 3.19 -9.64 -26.76
C ASP A 435 3.28 -9.46 -28.29
N ARG A 436 4.50 -9.29 -28.79
CA ARG A 436 4.71 -9.21 -30.25
C ARG A 436 4.30 -10.50 -30.96
N ALA A 437 4.50 -11.65 -30.31
CA ALA A 437 4.04 -12.93 -30.84
C ALA A 437 2.50 -13.01 -30.86
N ARG A 438 1.81 -12.51 -29.84
CA ARG A 438 0.32 -12.41 -29.81
C ARG A 438 -0.20 -11.52 -30.93
N GLU A 439 0.38 -10.34 -31.13
CA GLU A 439 0.03 -9.42 -32.21
C GLU A 439 0.19 -10.14 -33.56
N LYS A 440 1.31 -10.83 -33.77
CA LYS A 440 1.59 -11.57 -34.98
C LYS A 440 0.65 -12.77 -35.18
N LEU A 441 0.30 -13.46 -34.10
CA LEU A 441 -0.66 -14.58 -34.10
C LEU A 441 -2.05 -14.10 -34.49
N ALA A 442 -2.46 -12.91 -34.02
CA ALA A 442 -3.75 -12.30 -34.38
C ALA A 442 -3.84 -11.87 -35.86
N GLU A 443 -2.70 -11.55 -36.48
CA GLU A 443 -2.64 -11.20 -37.92
C GLU A 443 -2.80 -12.43 -38.86
N MET A 444 -2.70 -13.65 -38.34
CA MET A 444 -2.73 -14.88 -39.14
C MET A 444 -4.16 -15.42 -39.30
N ASP A 445 -4.58 -15.68 -40.54
CA ASP A 445 -5.93 -16.17 -40.82
C ASP A 445 -6.10 -17.70 -40.71
N LYS A 446 -5.00 -18.46 -40.90
CA LYS A 446 -5.08 -19.92 -41.01
C LYS A 446 -4.68 -20.59 -39.68
N LEU A 447 -5.59 -21.40 -39.15
CA LEU A 447 -5.38 -22.14 -37.90
C LEU A 447 -4.07 -22.96 -37.88
N LYS A 448 -3.68 -23.59 -39.00
CA LYS A 448 -2.44 -24.38 -39.11
C LYS A 448 -1.18 -23.52 -38.99
N ASP A 449 -1.22 -22.32 -39.55
CA ASP A 449 -0.09 -21.38 -39.48
C ASP A 449 0.01 -20.80 -38.07
N GLN A 450 -1.12 -20.48 -37.45
CA GLN A 450 -1.21 -20.05 -36.04
C GLN A 450 -0.66 -21.12 -35.09
N GLU A 451 -1.09 -22.40 -35.27
CA GLU A 451 -0.59 -23.54 -34.49
C GLU A 451 0.92 -23.66 -34.59
N LYS A 452 1.44 -23.72 -35.83
CA LYS A 452 2.88 -23.85 -36.06
C LYS A 452 3.67 -22.68 -35.40
N PHE A 453 3.18 -21.46 -35.56
CA PHE A 453 3.84 -20.27 -35.03
C PHE A 453 3.82 -20.27 -33.51
N LEU A 454 2.64 -20.51 -32.89
CA LEU A 454 2.49 -20.52 -31.43
C LEU A 454 3.45 -21.53 -30.76
N PHE A 455 3.40 -22.79 -31.23
CA PHE A 455 4.23 -23.83 -30.62
C PHE A 455 5.73 -23.65 -30.90
N GLN A 456 6.10 -23.00 -32.00
CA GLN A 456 7.48 -22.63 -32.26
C GLN A 456 7.98 -21.55 -31.25
N ILE A 457 7.15 -20.55 -30.94
CA ILE A 457 7.52 -19.54 -29.93
C ILE A 457 7.63 -20.17 -28.54
N ILE A 458 6.70 -21.02 -28.15
CA ILE A 458 6.77 -21.72 -26.85
C ILE A 458 7.99 -22.64 -26.79
N ASP A 459 8.32 -23.32 -27.87
CA ASP A 459 9.47 -24.23 -27.98
C ASP A 459 10.82 -23.49 -27.83
N ASP A 460 10.91 -22.29 -28.41
CA ASP A 460 12.10 -21.43 -28.26
C ASP A 460 12.34 -21.03 -26.80
N PHE A 461 11.28 -20.85 -26.02
CA PHE A 461 11.38 -20.55 -24.58
C PHE A 461 11.56 -21.79 -23.71
N ASN A 462 10.76 -22.83 -23.95
CA ASN A 462 10.70 -24.03 -23.10
C ASN A 462 10.21 -25.23 -23.90
N HIS A 463 11.16 -26.05 -24.35
CA HIS A 463 10.89 -27.25 -25.16
C HIS A 463 9.96 -28.24 -24.45
N ARG A 464 10.15 -28.46 -23.15
CA ARG A 464 9.34 -29.39 -22.34
C ARG A 464 7.87 -28.94 -22.30
N GLN A 465 7.64 -27.66 -22.05
CA GLN A 465 6.31 -27.07 -22.02
C GLN A 465 5.65 -27.14 -23.40
N ALA A 466 6.38 -26.76 -24.46
CA ALA A 466 5.88 -26.83 -25.84
C ALA A 466 5.40 -28.22 -26.21
N LYS A 467 6.16 -29.24 -25.86
CA LYS A 467 5.80 -30.64 -26.11
C LYS A 467 4.51 -31.03 -25.37
N ALA A 468 4.42 -30.74 -24.07
CA ALA A 468 3.25 -31.08 -23.27
C ALA A 468 1.99 -30.36 -23.76
N MET A 469 2.10 -29.04 -24.02
CA MET A 469 0.97 -28.24 -24.53
C MET A 469 0.54 -28.71 -25.94
N HIS A 470 1.49 -29.05 -26.80
CA HIS A 470 1.18 -29.52 -28.14
C HIS A 470 0.51 -30.91 -28.14
N GLU A 471 0.91 -31.82 -27.24
CA GLU A 471 0.23 -33.11 -27.02
C GLU A 471 -1.22 -32.89 -26.56
N HIS A 472 -1.45 -32.00 -25.62
CA HIS A 472 -2.80 -31.62 -25.20
C HIS A 472 -3.59 -30.99 -26.35
N TYR A 473 -3.05 -30.02 -27.05
CA TYR A 473 -3.70 -29.37 -28.19
C TYR A 473 -4.12 -30.35 -29.28
N LYS A 474 -3.30 -31.35 -29.56
CA LYS A 474 -3.64 -32.40 -30.56
C LYS A 474 -4.87 -33.21 -30.16
N SER A 475 -5.15 -33.39 -28.89
CA SER A 475 -6.32 -34.11 -28.39
C SER A 475 -7.63 -33.35 -28.54
N LEU A 476 -7.55 -32.02 -28.74
CA LEU A 476 -8.71 -31.14 -28.86
C LEU A 476 -9.43 -31.27 -30.19
N SER A 477 -10.74 -31.04 -30.21
CA SER A 477 -11.56 -30.90 -31.43
C SER A 477 -11.18 -29.61 -32.19
N THR A 478 -11.64 -29.49 -33.45
CA THR A 478 -11.34 -28.30 -34.26
C THR A 478 -11.92 -27.01 -33.68
N SER A 479 -13.07 -27.08 -33.01
CA SER A 479 -13.64 -25.91 -32.30
C SER A 479 -12.77 -25.52 -31.13
N GLU A 480 -12.49 -26.46 -30.25
CA GLU A 480 -11.65 -26.24 -29.07
C GLU A 480 -10.24 -25.74 -29.40
N LYS A 481 -9.68 -26.18 -30.57
CA LYS A 481 -8.41 -25.65 -31.07
C LYS A 481 -8.47 -24.16 -31.43
N LYS A 482 -9.60 -23.72 -32.01
CA LYS A 482 -9.80 -22.30 -32.30
C LYS A 482 -9.95 -21.50 -31.03
N ASP A 483 -10.73 -22.02 -30.08
CA ASP A 483 -10.92 -21.36 -28.77
C ASP A 483 -9.58 -21.26 -28.03
N TYR A 484 -8.76 -22.31 -28.01
CA TYR A 484 -7.42 -22.32 -27.44
C TYR A 484 -6.49 -21.26 -28.04
N ILE A 485 -6.49 -21.12 -29.38
CA ILE A 485 -5.69 -20.06 -30.04
C ILE A 485 -6.25 -18.68 -29.71
N SER A 486 -7.58 -18.55 -29.68
CA SER A 486 -8.25 -17.31 -29.28
C SER A 486 -7.87 -16.90 -27.85
N ASP A 487 -7.88 -17.83 -26.89
CA ASP A 487 -7.46 -17.61 -25.53
C ASP A 487 -6.00 -17.15 -25.45
N CYS A 488 -5.09 -17.77 -26.22
CA CYS A 488 -3.70 -17.32 -26.29
C CYS A 488 -3.56 -15.90 -26.85
N ILE A 489 -4.45 -15.48 -27.76
CA ILE A 489 -4.45 -14.11 -28.30
C ILE A 489 -4.99 -13.11 -27.27
N TYR A 490 -6.10 -13.41 -26.59
CA TYR A 490 -6.79 -12.49 -25.70
C TYR A 490 -6.24 -12.50 -24.28
N GLU A 491 -6.02 -13.68 -23.68
CA GLU A 491 -5.58 -13.81 -22.30
C GLU A 491 -4.05 -13.82 -22.17
N GLY A 492 -3.34 -14.21 -23.24
CA GLY A 492 -1.88 -14.20 -23.30
C GLY A 492 -1.25 -15.57 -23.37
N ILE A 493 0.05 -15.57 -23.66
CA ILE A 493 0.86 -16.78 -23.73
C ILE A 493 1.66 -16.89 -22.42
N HIS A 494 1.44 -17.97 -21.67
CA HIS A 494 2.09 -18.20 -20.38
C HIS A 494 3.25 -19.18 -20.54
N ILE A 495 4.43 -18.78 -20.08
CA ILE A 495 5.68 -19.57 -20.19
C ILE A 495 6.20 -19.91 -18.80
N GLU A 496 6.45 -21.20 -18.57
CA GLU A 496 7.15 -21.68 -17.38
C GLU A 496 8.64 -21.36 -17.50
N GLN A 497 9.18 -20.68 -16.50
CA GLN A 497 10.60 -20.33 -16.42
C GLN A 497 11.43 -21.60 -16.22
N VAL A 498 12.39 -21.82 -17.11
CA VAL A 498 13.32 -22.93 -16.97
C VAL A 498 14.47 -22.53 -16.06
N PRO A 499 14.80 -23.31 -15.03
CA PRO A 499 15.97 -23.08 -14.20
C PRO A 499 17.27 -23.14 -15.00
N ILE A 500 18.24 -22.32 -14.62
CA ILE A 500 19.54 -22.19 -15.33
C ILE A 500 20.36 -23.48 -15.40
N TRP A 501 20.05 -24.47 -14.57
CA TRP A 501 20.71 -25.77 -14.55
C TRP A 501 20.02 -26.83 -15.40
N GLU A 502 18.84 -26.51 -15.92
CA GLU A 502 18.07 -27.45 -16.78
C GLU A 502 18.20 -27.11 -18.27
N ASP A 503 18.40 -25.84 -18.61
CA ASP A 503 18.52 -25.37 -19.98
C ASP A 503 19.46 -24.14 -20.07
N ARG A 504 19.51 -23.55 -21.26
CA ARG A 504 20.30 -22.34 -21.55
C ARG A 504 19.82 -21.16 -20.71
N PRO A 505 20.73 -20.24 -20.38
CA PRO A 505 20.35 -19.00 -19.73
C PRO A 505 19.31 -18.21 -20.54
N ILE A 506 18.31 -17.63 -19.88
CA ILE A 506 17.25 -16.88 -20.56
C ILE A 506 17.77 -15.76 -21.47
N PHE A 507 18.85 -15.11 -21.12
CA PHE A 507 19.44 -14.04 -21.94
C PHE A 507 19.99 -14.58 -23.29
N GLU A 508 20.48 -15.82 -23.35
CA GLU A 508 20.88 -16.46 -24.60
C GLU A 508 19.66 -16.78 -25.47
N VAL A 509 18.60 -17.30 -24.85
CA VAL A 509 17.33 -17.56 -25.53
C VAL A 509 16.78 -16.27 -26.14
N LEU A 510 16.70 -15.21 -25.37
CA LEU A 510 16.20 -13.92 -25.85
C LEU A 510 17.08 -13.30 -26.93
N HIS A 511 18.40 -13.45 -26.82
CA HIS A 511 19.36 -13.00 -27.83
C HIS A 511 19.17 -13.74 -29.16
N ASP A 512 19.02 -15.08 -29.10
CA ASP A 512 18.78 -15.88 -30.30
C ASP A 512 17.45 -15.55 -30.96
N MET A 513 16.40 -15.34 -30.16
CA MET A 513 15.08 -14.92 -30.66
C MET A 513 15.15 -13.55 -31.33
N TYR A 514 15.90 -12.60 -30.77
CA TYR A 514 16.11 -11.28 -31.39
C TYR A 514 16.71 -11.39 -32.79
N HIS A 515 17.69 -12.27 -32.97
CA HIS A 515 18.33 -12.48 -34.28
C HIS A 515 17.50 -13.36 -35.24
N LYS A 516 16.70 -14.26 -34.68
CA LYS A 516 15.84 -15.18 -35.45
C LYS A 516 14.61 -14.48 -36.03
N TYR A 517 14.04 -13.52 -35.31
CA TYR A 517 12.77 -12.91 -35.64
C TYR A 517 12.88 -11.43 -36.00
N GLU A 518 12.88 -11.12 -37.31
CA GLU A 518 12.98 -9.74 -37.82
C GLU A 518 11.81 -8.83 -37.38
N TRP A 519 10.66 -9.42 -37.00
CA TRP A 519 9.51 -8.69 -36.52
C TRP A 519 9.62 -8.23 -35.06
N LEU A 520 10.61 -8.70 -34.29
CA LEU A 520 10.90 -8.25 -32.94
C LEU A 520 11.58 -6.86 -32.94
N LYS A 521 10.80 -5.84 -33.27
CA LYS A 521 11.28 -4.45 -33.28
C LYS A 521 10.69 -3.68 -32.09
N PRO A 522 11.50 -2.87 -31.38
CA PRO A 522 11.00 -1.99 -30.33
C PRO A 522 9.89 -1.06 -30.85
N TYR A 523 8.95 -0.75 -29.98
CA TYR A 523 7.81 0.12 -30.30
C TYR A 523 8.23 1.58 -30.46
N THR A 524 7.54 2.28 -31.37
CA THR A 524 7.48 3.72 -31.35
C THR A 524 6.49 4.13 -30.26
N ILE A 525 6.87 5.06 -29.39
CA ILE A 525 6.08 5.47 -28.25
C ILE A 525 5.54 6.88 -28.46
N TYR A 526 4.26 7.05 -28.22
CA TYR A 526 3.59 8.35 -28.20
C TYR A 526 3.22 8.72 -26.78
N GLN A 527 3.56 9.94 -26.37
CA GLN A 527 3.24 10.44 -25.03
C GLN A 527 2.46 11.74 -25.13
N ARG A 528 1.38 11.84 -24.38
CA ARG A 528 0.60 13.05 -24.24
C ARG A 528 1.15 13.91 -23.09
N LYS A 529 1.56 15.15 -23.41
CA LYS A 529 1.96 16.17 -22.42
C LYS A 529 1.34 17.51 -22.79
N TRP A 530 0.78 18.19 -21.78
CA TRP A 530 0.13 19.49 -21.98
C TRP A 530 -0.92 19.52 -23.11
N GLY A 531 -1.70 18.44 -23.21
CA GLY A 531 -2.75 18.31 -24.22
C GLY A 531 -2.27 18.07 -25.65
N LYS A 532 -0.96 17.86 -25.86
CA LYS A 532 -0.35 17.53 -27.16
C LYS A 532 0.30 16.16 -27.11
N GLU A 533 0.24 15.45 -28.22
CA GLU A 533 0.91 14.16 -28.40
C GLU A 533 2.29 14.37 -29.00
N TYR A 534 3.27 13.66 -28.46
CA TYR A 534 4.67 13.70 -28.88
C TYR A 534 5.18 12.29 -29.10
N GLU A 535 5.84 12.06 -30.21
CA GLU A 535 6.62 10.86 -30.45
C GLU A 535 7.94 10.94 -29.65
N THR A 536 8.36 9.84 -29.01
CA THR A 536 9.65 9.79 -28.33
C THR A 536 10.80 9.73 -29.33
N LEU A 537 11.94 10.34 -28.97
CA LEU A 537 13.13 10.37 -29.83
C LEU A 537 13.69 8.98 -30.14
N THR A 538 13.50 8.02 -29.25
CA THR A 538 13.97 6.65 -29.39
C THR A 538 12.85 5.67 -29.23
N LYS A 539 12.91 4.58 -29.98
CA LYS A 539 12.03 3.42 -29.77
C LYS A 539 12.31 2.74 -28.44
N SER A 540 11.29 2.19 -27.82
CA SER A 540 11.41 1.55 -26.51
C SER A 540 10.76 0.18 -26.49
N ILE A 541 11.24 -0.67 -25.58
CA ILE A 541 10.61 -1.92 -25.23
C ILE A 541 9.54 -1.63 -24.18
N VAL A 542 8.33 -2.13 -24.40
CA VAL A 542 7.25 -2.17 -23.43
C VAL A 542 6.90 -3.64 -23.24
N GLY A 543 7.29 -4.19 -22.12
CA GLY A 543 6.96 -5.55 -21.72
C GLY A 543 6.05 -5.52 -20.49
N GLU A 544 5.59 -6.68 -20.07
CA GLU A 544 4.75 -6.80 -18.88
C GLU A 544 5.57 -7.35 -17.71
N MET A 545 5.47 -6.68 -16.57
CA MET A 545 5.99 -7.19 -15.31
C MET A 545 4.85 -7.69 -14.44
N TYR A 546 5.07 -8.83 -13.81
CA TYR A 546 4.15 -9.30 -12.79
C TYR A 546 4.37 -8.56 -11.47
N MET A 547 3.38 -7.80 -11.04
CA MET A 547 3.45 -6.91 -9.90
C MET A 547 2.39 -7.25 -8.86
N PHE A 548 2.73 -7.11 -7.58
CA PHE A 548 1.83 -7.30 -6.47
C PHE A 548 1.89 -6.14 -5.48
N ARG A 549 0.78 -5.90 -4.81
CA ARG A 549 0.59 -4.81 -3.86
C ARG A 549 1.14 -5.18 -2.49
N LEU A 550 1.73 -4.20 -1.80
CA LEU A 550 2.21 -4.33 -0.43
C LEU A 550 1.29 -3.60 0.56
N LYS A 551 1.30 -4.06 1.84
CA LYS A 551 0.52 -3.47 2.93
C LYS A 551 0.88 -2.03 3.27
N GLN A 552 2.02 -1.55 2.83
CA GLN A 552 2.50 -0.20 3.11
C GLN A 552 1.73 0.83 2.26
N THR A 553 0.98 1.69 2.93
CA THR A 553 0.20 2.78 2.33
C THR A 553 0.63 4.11 2.88
N SER A 554 0.29 5.21 2.21
CA SER A 554 0.55 6.56 2.70
C SER A 554 -0.12 6.83 4.05
N GLU A 555 -1.33 6.34 4.27
CA GLU A 555 -2.05 6.47 5.54
C GLU A 555 -1.25 5.90 6.72
N LYS A 556 -0.66 4.70 6.54
CA LYS A 556 0.19 4.06 7.56
C LYS A 556 1.59 4.68 7.66
N GLY A 557 2.05 5.34 6.61
CA GLY A 557 3.31 6.10 6.58
C GLY A 557 3.17 7.52 7.13
N PHE A 558 1.94 8.01 7.31
CA PHE A 558 1.72 9.33 7.89
C PHE A 558 2.01 9.32 9.38
N SER A 559 2.87 10.23 9.81
CA SER A 559 3.14 10.46 11.23
C SER A 559 3.00 11.94 11.55
N ALA A 560 2.32 12.24 12.65
CA ALA A 560 2.22 13.58 13.19
C ALA A 560 2.93 13.61 14.55
N ARG A 561 3.74 14.64 14.77
CA ARG A 561 4.55 14.79 15.99
C ARG A 561 4.33 16.18 16.56
N ASN A 562 4.31 16.29 17.86
CA ASN A 562 4.27 17.54 18.58
C ASN A 562 5.53 17.71 19.44
N GLN A 563 5.65 18.86 20.06
CA GLN A 563 6.79 19.12 20.93
C GLN A 563 6.79 18.24 22.20
N GLY A 564 5.63 17.77 22.66
CA GLY A 564 5.47 16.97 23.87
C GLY A 564 6.01 17.63 25.13
N ALA A 565 6.16 16.85 26.19
CA ALA A 565 6.77 17.29 27.42
C ALA A 565 8.27 17.50 27.23
N VAL A 566 8.79 18.61 27.79
CA VAL A 566 10.21 18.92 27.80
C VAL A 566 10.71 19.05 29.25
N ASN A 567 11.92 18.57 29.52
CA ASN A 567 12.55 18.71 30.81
C ASN A 567 12.97 20.16 31.06
N MET A 568 13.48 20.46 32.28
CA MET A 568 13.93 21.82 32.64
C MET A 568 15.03 22.38 31.73
N LYS A 569 15.75 21.51 30.99
CA LYS A 569 16.76 21.91 30.00
C LYS A 569 16.16 22.16 28.60
N GLY A 570 14.84 22.04 28.44
CA GLY A 570 14.15 22.19 27.17
C GLY A 570 14.35 21.03 26.20
N LEU A 571 14.85 19.89 26.66
CA LEU A 571 15.00 18.69 25.86
C LEU A 571 13.72 17.84 25.97
N PRO A 572 13.29 17.18 24.88
CA PRO A 572 12.15 16.29 24.94
C PRO A 572 12.34 15.17 25.97
N GLU A 573 11.34 14.93 26.78
CA GLU A 573 11.32 13.79 27.70
C GLU A 573 10.99 12.51 26.92
N ARG A 574 11.88 11.50 27.06
CA ARG A 574 11.63 10.16 26.53
C ARG A 574 10.90 9.33 27.57
N SER A 575 9.58 9.28 27.50
CA SER A 575 8.82 8.35 28.33
C SER A 575 8.97 6.91 27.83
N TYR A 576 8.77 5.93 28.74
CA TYR A 576 8.78 4.52 28.38
C TYR A 576 7.70 4.18 27.32
N LYS A 577 6.55 4.82 27.40
CA LYS A 577 5.48 4.73 26.41
C LYS A 577 5.95 5.20 25.02
N ASN A 578 6.72 6.27 24.94
CA ASN A 578 7.20 6.85 23.68
C ASN A 578 8.29 6.00 23.01
N ARG A 579 8.93 5.08 23.70
CA ARG A 579 9.97 4.20 23.11
C ARG A 579 9.39 3.03 22.35
N ASN A 580 8.26 2.49 22.79
CA ASN A 580 7.67 1.26 22.30
C ASN A 580 6.43 1.49 21.45
N ASN A 581 5.88 2.69 21.42
CA ASN A 581 4.68 3.01 20.70
C ASN A 581 5.04 3.74 19.40
N THR A 582 4.76 3.12 18.27
CA THR A 582 4.93 3.71 16.94
C THR A 582 3.73 4.56 16.52
N ASP A 583 2.76 4.72 17.42
CA ASP A 583 1.55 5.50 17.14
C ASP A 583 1.86 6.99 16.98
N ILE A 584 1.06 7.62 16.14
CA ILE A 584 1.18 9.02 15.72
C ILE A 584 1.27 9.99 16.90
N SER A 585 0.61 9.67 18.01
CA SER A 585 0.49 10.54 19.18
C SER A 585 1.65 10.45 20.19
N SER A 586 2.53 9.47 20.08
CA SER A 586 3.48 9.15 21.15
C SER A 586 4.90 9.68 20.93
N ASP A 587 5.22 10.10 19.72
CA ASP A 587 6.58 10.46 19.35
C ASP A 587 6.76 11.99 19.33
N THR A 588 7.48 12.48 20.32
CA THR A 588 7.65 13.93 20.58
C THR A 588 8.84 14.55 19.88
N ALA A 589 9.75 13.73 19.33
CA ALA A 589 10.96 14.22 18.69
C ALA A 589 10.92 13.94 17.17
N ILE A 590 10.87 14.99 16.38
CA ILE A 590 11.13 14.92 14.95
C ILE A 590 12.63 14.73 14.74
N ARG A 591 13.03 13.77 13.93
CA ARG A 591 14.44 13.60 13.53
C ARG A 591 14.89 14.85 12.80
N SER A 592 16.15 15.25 13.01
CA SER A 592 16.70 16.47 12.43
C SER A 592 16.49 16.52 10.92
N GLY A 593 16.87 15.48 10.18
CA GLY A 593 16.71 15.45 8.73
C GLY A 593 15.26 15.49 8.25
N GLU A 594 14.32 14.85 8.96
CA GLU A 594 12.87 14.90 8.62
C GLU A 594 12.31 16.30 8.83
N PHE A 595 12.72 16.97 9.91
CA PHE A 595 12.29 18.33 10.17
C PHE A 595 12.87 19.31 9.15
N GLU A 596 14.12 19.16 8.80
CA GLU A 596 14.79 20.01 7.81
C GLU A 596 14.13 19.86 6.44
N THR A 597 13.84 18.65 6.04
CA THR A 597 13.09 18.38 4.79
C THR A 597 11.69 19.00 4.82
N LEU A 598 10.96 18.84 5.93
CA LEU A 598 9.64 19.45 6.10
C LEU A 598 9.72 20.98 6.04
N THR A 599 10.71 21.58 6.70
CA THR A 599 10.88 23.03 6.75
C THR A 599 11.29 23.58 5.38
N LEU A 600 12.17 22.85 4.64
CA LEU A 600 12.52 23.20 3.25
C LEU A 600 11.31 23.17 2.32
N ASN A 601 10.42 22.20 2.50
CA ASN A 601 9.21 22.08 1.69
C ASN A 601 8.14 23.13 2.03
N THR A 602 8.13 23.63 3.26
CA THR A 602 7.10 24.55 3.76
C THR A 602 7.57 26.01 3.85
N ALA A 603 8.88 26.24 3.87
CA ALA A 603 9.41 27.60 3.89
C ALA A 603 9.13 28.33 2.56
N MET A 604 8.55 29.48 2.66
CA MET A 604 8.25 30.33 1.51
C MET A 604 9.46 31.19 1.11
N ASP A 605 10.38 31.42 2.04
CA ASP A 605 11.54 32.29 1.90
C ASP A 605 12.80 31.60 2.49
N PRO A 606 13.91 31.52 1.72
CA PRO A 606 15.19 31.00 2.20
C PRO A 606 15.73 31.73 3.45
N GLU A 607 15.47 33.01 3.54
CA GLU A 607 15.88 33.83 4.69
C GLU A 607 15.12 33.40 5.97
N GLU A 608 13.82 33.22 5.88
CA GLU A 608 12.98 32.72 6.95
C GLU A 608 13.40 31.33 7.42
N LEU A 609 13.72 30.44 6.48
CA LEU A 609 14.21 29.10 6.75
C LEU A 609 15.51 29.14 7.57
N ALA A 610 16.46 29.94 7.14
CA ALA A 610 17.75 30.05 7.82
C ALA A 610 17.61 30.69 9.21
N LEU A 611 16.81 31.74 9.36
CA LEU A 611 16.50 32.36 10.66
C LEU A 611 15.83 31.39 11.61
N TRP A 612 14.86 30.62 11.13
CA TRP A 612 14.16 29.61 11.92
C TRP A 612 15.12 28.54 12.46
N HIS A 613 15.95 27.97 11.58
CA HIS A 613 16.89 26.91 11.96
C HIS A 613 18.05 27.41 12.80
N CYS A 614 18.62 28.55 12.47
CA CYS A 614 19.83 29.01 13.11
C CYS A 614 19.56 29.73 14.45
N PHE A 615 18.42 30.39 14.57
CA PHE A 615 18.18 31.32 15.70
C PHE A 615 16.96 30.92 16.54
N TYR A 616 15.82 30.70 15.96
CA TYR A 616 14.57 30.59 16.72
C TYR A 616 14.36 29.25 17.39
N ARG A 617 14.83 28.19 16.78
CA ARG A 617 14.55 26.83 17.22
C ARG A 617 15.58 26.25 18.18
N THR A 618 16.78 26.75 18.19
CA THR A 618 17.96 26.02 18.63
C THR A 618 18.21 26.02 20.14
N SER A 619 17.75 27.02 20.84
CA SER A 619 17.97 27.09 22.31
C SER A 619 16.68 27.10 23.11
N PRO A 620 16.68 26.55 24.34
CA PRO A 620 15.53 26.66 25.26
C PRO A 620 15.14 28.10 25.55
N LYS A 621 16.12 29.00 25.60
CA LYS A 621 15.90 30.43 25.84
C LYS A 621 15.21 31.07 24.65
N ALA A 622 15.72 30.84 23.42
CA ALA A 622 15.12 31.40 22.22
C ALA A 622 13.67 30.91 22.05
N ARG A 623 13.40 29.62 22.27
CA ARG A 623 12.02 29.09 22.25
C ARG A 623 11.10 29.72 23.28
N LYS A 624 11.60 29.94 24.48
CA LYS A 624 10.83 30.58 25.54
C LYS A 624 10.55 32.07 25.23
N ASP A 625 11.52 32.75 24.66
CA ASP A 625 11.37 34.16 24.27
C ASP A 625 10.44 34.28 23.07
N MET A 626 10.54 33.35 22.09
CA MET A 626 9.59 33.21 20.99
C MET A 626 8.15 32.98 21.48
N ALA A 627 7.95 32.03 22.40
CA ALA A 627 6.63 31.77 22.97
C ALA A 627 6.07 32.99 23.71
N LYS A 628 6.91 33.70 24.44
CA LYS A 628 6.51 34.92 25.11
C LYS A 628 6.17 36.07 24.14
N SER A 629 6.93 36.16 23.02
CA SER A 629 6.68 37.18 21.98
C SER A 629 5.35 36.93 21.31
N ILE A 630 5.07 35.67 20.89
CA ILE A 630 3.80 35.26 20.32
C ILE A 630 2.63 35.57 21.29
N TYR A 631 2.81 35.21 22.57
CA TYR A 631 1.76 35.41 23.58
C TYR A 631 1.47 36.89 23.85
N LYS A 632 2.50 37.74 23.78
CA LYS A 632 2.36 39.18 24.07
C LYS A 632 1.87 39.99 22.87
N ASN A 633 2.31 39.63 21.64
CA ASN A 633 2.19 40.46 20.46
C ASN A 633 1.36 39.85 19.36
N GLU A 634 0.73 38.68 19.59
CA GLU A 634 -0.18 37.93 18.76
C GLU A 634 0.30 37.61 17.32
N SER A 635 1.05 38.48 16.65
CA SER A 635 1.45 38.34 15.24
C SER A 635 2.89 38.78 14.94
N VAL A 636 3.64 39.29 15.90
CA VAL A 636 5.00 39.77 15.65
C VAL A 636 6.00 39.00 16.49
N LEU A 637 6.90 38.30 15.79
CA LEU A 637 8.01 37.60 16.41
C LEU A 637 9.22 38.54 16.53
N GLN A 638 9.58 38.98 17.74
CA GLN A 638 10.80 39.72 18.01
C GLN A 638 11.74 38.89 18.87
N ILE A 639 12.88 38.53 18.31
CA ILE A 639 13.96 37.81 18.99
C ILE A 639 15.24 38.57 18.73
N ASP A 640 15.79 39.13 19.81
CA ASP A 640 16.88 40.10 19.71
C ASP A 640 18.28 39.45 19.67
N ASP A 641 18.42 38.15 19.99
CA ASP A 641 19.73 37.50 20.11
C ASP A 641 19.78 36.09 19.47
N ALA A 642 20.85 35.80 18.76
CA ALA A 642 21.18 34.43 18.30
C ALA A 642 21.81 33.63 19.45
N TYR A 643 21.27 32.44 19.73
CA TYR A 643 21.64 31.70 20.93
C TYR A 643 22.48 30.46 20.70
N ASP A 644 22.62 29.94 19.47
CA ASP A 644 23.42 28.74 19.24
C ASP A 644 24.16 28.76 17.90
N ILE A 645 25.39 29.21 17.96
CA ILE A 645 26.30 29.25 16.79
C ILE A 645 26.60 27.86 16.25
N ARG A 646 26.61 26.81 17.11
CA ARG A 646 26.91 25.44 16.67
C ARG A 646 25.84 24.91 15.72
N THR A 647 24.58 25.24 15.98
CA THR A 647 23.49 24.87 15.11
C THR A 647 23.54 25.61 13.77
N ALA A 648 23.91 26.89 13.78
CA ALA A 648 24.16 27.68 12.58
C ALA A 648 25.29 27.07 11.72
N GLN A 649 26.39 26.67 12.37
CA GLN A 649 27.49 25.99 11.71
C GLN A 649 27.08 24.65 11.11
N LEU A 650 26.32 23.83 11.87
CA LEU A 650 25.82 22.55 11.37
C LEU A 650 24.89 22.76 10.17
N PHE A 651 24.01 23.76 10.24
CA PHE A 651 23.13 24.13 9.14
C PHE A 651 23.93 24.54 7.89
N GLY A 652 24.98 25.36 8.07
CA GLY A 652 25.90 25.72 7.00
C GLY A 652 26.56 24.50 6.35
N VAL A 653 26.99 23.51 7.15
CA VAL A 653 27.58 22.27 6.64
C VAL A 653 26.58 21.46 5.82
N ILE A 654 25.32 21.36 6.29
CA ILE A 654 24.25 20.65 5.57
C ILE A 654 24.00 21.32 4.21
N PHE A 655 23.85 22.65 4.19
CA PHE A 655 23.63 23.38 2.95
C PHE A 655 24.82 23.30 1.99
N LYS A 656 26.03 23.36 2.53
CA LYS A 656 27.26 23.18 1.75
C LYS A 656 27.31 21.80 1.10
N SER A 657 26.84 20.76 1.79
CA SER A 657 26.72 19.42 1.23
C SER A 657 25.69 19.32 0.08
N LEU A 658 24.73 20.23 0.06
CA LEU A 658 23.73 20.36 -1.00
C LEU A 658 24.13 21.37 -2.09
N SER A 659 25.39 21.83 -2.10
CA SER A 659 25.93 22.85 -3.01
C SER A 659 25.34 24.26 -2.82
N PHE A 660 24.86 24.57 -1.62
CA PHE A 660 24.45 25.92 -1.25
C PHE A 660 25.47 26.57 -0.32
N LYS A 661 25.74 27.83 -0.50
CA LYS A 661 26.55 28.65 0.43
C LYS A 661 25.62 29.55 1.23
N ILE A 662 25.78 29.58 2.54
CA ILE A 662 25.07 30.47 3.43
C ILE A 662 26.07 31.42 4.05
N ASP A 663 25.87 32.71 3.85
CA ASP A 663 26.63 33.78 4.49
C ASP A 663 25.66 34.64 5.33
N PHE A 664 26.11 35.04 6.50
CA PHE A 664 25.37 35.99 7.36
C PHE A 664 25.87 37.41 7.07
N VAL A 665 24.93 38.32 6.84
CA VAL A 665 25.21 39.74 6.68
C VAL A 665 24.79 40.45 7.96
N ASP A 666 25.69 41.15 8.59
CA ASP A 666 25.40 41.90 9.79
C ASP A 666 24.72 43.25 9.45
N SER A 667 24.24 43.96 10.46
CA SER A 667 23.56 45.25 10.30
C SER A 667 24.40 46.34 9.59
N ASP A 668 25.72 46.15 9.53
CA ASP A 668 26.67 47.05 8.88
C ASP A 668 27.03 46.60 7.43
N GLU A 669 26.28 45.65 6.86
CA GLU A 669 26.46 45.08 5.51
C GLU A 669 27.81 44.33 5.34
N GLU A 670 28.49 43.95 6.38
CA GLU A 670 29.63 43.07 6.30
C GLU A 670 29.20 41.60 6.15
N VAL A 671 29.62 40.97 5.04
CA VAL A 671 29.40 39.54 4.82
C VAL A 671 30.37 38.73 5.66
N ARG A 672 29.86 37.93 6.59
CA ARG A 672 30.67 37.02 7.40
C ARG A 672 30.40 35.58 7.04
N SER A 673 31.45 34.88 6.64
CA SER A 673 31.37 33.42 6.42
C SER A 673 31.13 32.71 7.75
N LEU A 674 30.26 31.68 7.73
CA LEU A 674 30.04 30.80 8.89
C LEU A 674 31.34 30.20 9.48
N ASP A 675 32.34 29.99 8.62
CA ASP A 675 33.65 29.46 9.03
C ASP A 675 34.47 30.48 9.87
N SER A 676 34.14 31.78 9.79
CA SER A 676 34.83 32.85 10.53
C SER A 676 34.18 33.20 11.88
N ILE A 677 33.05 32.58 12.22
CA ILE A 677 32.30 32.85 13.44
C ILE A 677 33.01 32.17 14.60
N VAL A 678 33.78 32.94 15.36
CA VAL A 678 34.37 32.50 16.64
C VAL A 678 33.26 32.56 17.70
N MET A 679 33.19 31.52 18.55
CA MET A 679 32.23 31.43 19.67
C MET A 679 32.41 32.52 20.71
N LYS A 680 32.01 33.75 20.42
CA LYS A 680 31.79 34.80 21.38
C LYS A 680 30.32 35.22 21.28
N GLU A 681 29.72 35.55 22.42
CA GLU A 681 28.36 36.12 22.50
C GLU A 681 28.30 37.37 21.62
N GLN A 682 27.93 37.21 20.36
CA GLN A 682 27.69 38.34 19.45
C GLN A 682 26.19 38.37 19.12
N ARG A 683 25.64 39.57 19.14
CA ARG A 683 24.27 39.85 18.66
C ARG A 683 24.28 39.77 17.15
N TRP A 684 23.36 38.97 16.60
CA TRP A 684 23.16 38.79 15.17
C TRP A 684 21.80 39.40 14.80
N GLY A 685 21.80 40.64 14.41
CA GLY A 685 20.67 41.26 13.74
C GLY A 685 21.04 41.42 12.27
N GLY A 686 20.96 40.35 11.47
CA GLY A 686 21.42 40.39 10.09
C GLY A 686 20.52 39.67 9.12
N LYS A 687 20.69 39.95 7.85
CA LYS A 687 20.04 39.22 6.73
C LYS A 687 20.84 38.00 6.39
N VAL A 688 20.15 36.92 6.08
CA VAL A 688 20.75 35.64 5.61
C VAL A 688 20.54 35.50 4.11
N PHE A 689 21.61 35.25 3.37
CA PHE A 689 21.58 34.98 1.94
C PHE A 689 21.95 33.51 1.69
N ILE A 690 21.14 32.81 0.94
CA ILE A 690 21.44 31.47 0.43
C ILE A 690 21.91 31.62 -1.01
N MET A 691 23.13 31.16 -1.30
CA MET A 691 23.71 31.19 -2.64
C MET A 691 23.84 29.79 -3.20
N THR A 692 23.42 29.58 -4.44
CA THR A 692 23.74 28.39 -5.21
C THR A 692 25.16 28.45 -5.77
N ASP A 693 25.74 27.33 -6.17
CA ASP A 693 27.05 27.31 -6.88
C ASP A 693 27.03 28.22 -8.12
N TYR A 694 25.89 28.30 -8.79
CA TYR A 694 25.69 29.23 -9.90
C TYR A 694 25.77 30.70 -9.46
N ASP A 695 25.14 31.06 -8.37
CA ASP A 695 25.16 32.41 -7.83
C ASP A 695 26.57 32.79 -7.37
N PHE A 696 27.29 31.86 -6.71
CA PHE A 696 28.67 32.03 -6.33
C PHE A 696 29.61 32.20 -7.53
N TYR A 697 29.40 31.39 -8.58
CA TYR A 697 30.13 31.55 -9.84
C TYR A 697 29.85 32.93 -10.48
N MET A 698 28.60 33.34 -10.53
CA MET A 698 28.21 34.64 -11.07
C MET A 698 28.72 35.81 -10.23
N MET A 699 28.84 35.65 -8.92
CA MET A 699 29.47 36.66 -8.04
C MET A 699 30.96 36.79 -8.35
N LYS A 700 31.68 35.69 -8.51
CA LYS A 700 33.10 35.70 -8.94
C LYS A 700 33.27 36.35 -10.31
N VAL A 701 32.40 36.02 -11.25
CA VAL A 701 32.39 36.65 -12.59
C VAL A 701 32.12 38.14 -12.47
N LYS A 702 31.25 38.58 -11.56
CA LYS A 702 30.98 39.99 -11.30
C LYS A 702 32.20 40.70 -10.71
N GLU A 703 32.92 40.09 -9.78
CA GLU A 703 34.18 40.60 -9.20
C GLU A 703 35.23 40.79 -10.31
N GLU A 704 35.46 39.75 -11.12
CA GLU A 704 36.42 39.79 -12.24
C GLU A 704 36.07 40.89 -13.29
N ILE A 705 34.75 41.06 -13.61
CA ILE A 705 34.30 42.11 -14.49
C ILE A 705 34.50 43.47 -13.84
N THR A 706 34.24 43.60 -12.56
CA THR A 706 34.41 44.86 -11.84
C THR A 706 35.90 45.30 -11.83
N ASP A 707 36.79 44.34 -11.57
CA ASP A 707 38.22 44.60 -11.53
C ASP A 707 38.79 44.94 -12.92
N LYS A 708 38.33 44.27 -13.96
CA LYS A 708 38.69 44.61 -15.36
C LYS A 708 38.19 46.00 -15.76
N ILE A 709 36.99 46.41 -15.41
CA ILE A 709 36.46 47.72 -15.68
C ILE A 709 37.24 48.81 -14.93
N LYS A 710 37.64 48.55 -13.67
CA LYS A 710 38.50 49.47 -12.92
C LYS A 710 39.88 49.61 -13.49
N GLU A 711 40.47 48.54 -14.00
CA GLU A 711 41.76 48.57 -14.71
C GLU A 711 41.65 49.36 -16.03
N GLU A 712 40.59 49.15 -16.77
CA GLU A 712 40.35 49.81 -18.07
C GLU A 712 39.98 51.30 -17.91
N TYR A 713 39.28 51.64 -16.84
CA TYR A 713 38.78 53.00 -16.50
C TYR A 713 39.23 53.43 -15.09
N PRO A 714 40.49 53.84 -14.87
CA PRO A 714 41.00 54.15 -13.54
C PRO A 714 40.31 55.31 -12.78
N ILE A 715 39.56 56.15 -13.52
CA ILE A 715 38.84 57.31 -12.97
C ILE A 715 37.33 57.18 -13.29
N ILE A 716 36.72 56.05 -12.93
CA ILE A 716 35.28 55.82 -13.12
C ILE A 716 34.53 56.18 -11.85
N THR A 717 33.39 56.87 -11.96
CA THR A 717 32.54 57.14 -10.79
C THR A 717 31.77 55.84 -10.41
N LYS A 718 31.40 55.69 -9.12
CA LYS A 718 30.70 54.52 -8.62
C LYS A 718 29.41 54.21 -9.41
N PRO A 719 28.53 55.18 -9.76
CA PRO A 719 27.33 54.92 -10.56
C PRO A 719 27.62 54.38 -11.98
N GLU A 720 28.66 54.95 -12.64
CA GLU A 720 29.06 54.49 -13.98
C GLU A 720 29.69 53.11 -13.96
N LEU A 721 30.44 52.79 -12.91
CA LEU A 721 31.00 51.46 -12.68
C LEU A 721 29.87 50.44 -12.49
N ASP A 722 28.91 50.72 -11.62
CA ASP A 722 27.78 49.83 -11.34
C ASP A 722 26.95 49.55 -12.61
N GLN A 723 26.68 50.63 -13.43
CA GLN A 723 25.97 50.49 -14.69
C GLN A 723 26.71 49.60 -15.69
N LYS A 724 28.02 49.81 -15.88
CA LYS A 724 28.83 48.98 -16.78
C LYS A 724 28.95 47.53 -16.35
N VAL A 725 29.07 47.31 -15.06
CA VAL A 725 29.10 45.96 -14.46
C VAL A 725 27.78 45.26 -14.71
N GLU A 726 26.65 45.92 -14.51
CA GLU A 726 25.34 45.33 -14.77
C GLU A 726 25.11 44.98 -16.25
N ASP A 727 25.50 45.86 -17.17
CA ASP A 727 25.39 45.65 -18.61
C ASP A 727 26.24 44.42 -19.05
N MET A 728 27.48 44.29 -18.55
CA MET A 728 28.34 43.15 -18.83
C MET A 728 27.80 41.87 -18.19
N MET A 729 27.27 41.94 -16.98
CA MET A 729 26.62 40.79 -16.31
C MET A 729 25.38 40.33 -17.04
N ALA A 730 24.55 41.25 -17.55
CA ALA A 730 23.40 40.92 -18.38
C ALA A 730 23.80 40.19 -19.67
N THR A 731 24.87 40.64 -20.30
CA THR A 731 25.44 40.00 -21.49
C THR A 731 25.97 38.58 -21.15
N THR A 732 26.68 38.45 -20.06
CA THR A 732 27.22 37.17 -19.59
C THR A 732 26.09 36.16 -19.26
N ARG A 733 25.03 36.59 -18.58
CA ARG A 733 23.83 35.78 -18.31
C ARG A 733 23.16 35.28 -19.59
N ARG A 734 23.06 36.12 -20.62
CA ARG A 734 22.50 35.74 -21.93
C ARG A 734 23.39 34.69 -22.63
N LEU A 735 24.70 34.84 -22.57
CA LEU A 735 25.66 33.89 -23.19
C LEU A 735 25.64 32.53 -22.51
N ILE A 736 25.48 32.52 -21.17
CA ILE A 736 25.38 31.27 -20.41
C ILE A 736 24.00 30.61 -20.59
N GLY A 737 22.91 31.41 -20.64
CA GLY A 737 21.55 30.92 -20.86
C GLY A 737 21.28 30.34 -22.23
N ASN A 738 22.03 30.76 -23.28
CA ASN A 738 21.93 30.22 -24.63
C ASN A 738 22.76 28.93 -24.88
N LYS A 739 23.44 28.39 -23.86
CA LYS A 739 24.18 27.12 -23.92
C LYS A 739 23.47 25.97 -23.20
N LYS A 740 22.18 26.14 -22.89
CA LYS A 740 21.33 25.04 -22.40
C LYS A 740 20.42 24.52 -23.47
#